data_5edc1839e3752d1e275e5823e18f2cff
#
_entry.id   5edc1839e3752d1e275e5823e18f2cff
#
_cell.length_a   1.000
_cell.length_b   1.000
_cell.length_c   1.000
_cell.angle_alpha   90.00
_cell.angle_beta   90.00
_cell.angle_gamma   90.00
#
_symmetry.space_group_name_H-M   'P 1'
#
loop_
_entity.id
_entity.type
_entity.pdbx_description
1 polymer ?
#
loop_
_entity_poly.entity_id
_entity_poly.type
_entity_poly.pdbx_seq_one_letter_code
_entity_poly.pdbx_strand_id
1 'polypeptide(L)'
;CLMDSNNQILRQRNISVIRMADYSKLYEILEQVQDHSYYTDDTIAVFEEALSNIEYNLSTSDQIRLDTQISAVENAFMKLKLRDADYWDVESAIAKIPGDLTVYTDESIAALRQAQNSVEYGKTIDKQNEVDEYALAIYSAINNLVRKENAVSTSTNYSEINGALAGVDDLGRVLPMNDTVPNSREGERYVGIFYFLWQGQHGTSGPYDNSKLENIEGALSSESGWIEAGGGAVGSHHFWGEPLFGYYTSDDEWVMRKHIQMLTDADVDFLVFDATNGYTYAKQALKLMSILDEYQKDGWDVPQVVFYTNSNSRQTMTAIYNDIYKAHPEYSGLWFNWDGKPMIIGDESAATAEVKSFFRIKANQWPNEDKKDDGFPWMEFSRSLTDNAVYGLNGIREIMNVSIAQHSSTTRFSATAWYGANDRSRSWHNGSNDTSDGAVNMGYNFAEQWEYAIAKDPQMIFITGWNEWVAQRQNGIAGEPIVFVDCANENNSRDAEPMKDGFGDNYYMQMINYIRMYKGTDPKVNIGGNNTIDISGSFDQWNSDNITAQYKDYSGDTAYRNSVGFGLKVYRNYTGRNDIQNMKVARDTNNIYFYVDTADSITEPTEHWMTLFINTGNENHENWKGYDYVLNRTAPENGKAVLEKYDGENWIRVALVDMKVEDNKLMLSVPRTLLELEYGKVNALNLQFKWADNYQTEDDIWTFYEDGDAAPYGRLNYVFSGADETSVNYDLNGDGKLNSKDLVRLMKYISADGNGIEVSASTDINGDGVTNAKDIVRLMKHLADAE
;
A
#
# COMPACT_ATOMS: atom_id res chain seq x y z
N CYS A 1 -21.13 -63.95 25.18
CA CYS A 1 -20.84 -65.40 25.34
C CYS A 1 -19.93 -65.89 24.25
N LEU A 2 -18.86 -66.60 24.56
CA LEU A 2 -18.14 -67.46 23.62
C LEU A 2 -18.75 -68.86 23.77
N MET A 3 -19.17 -69.43 22.63
CA MET A 3 -19.71 -70.74 22.56
C MET A 3 -18.85 -71.63 21.68
N ASP A 4 -18.78 -72.92 21.98
CA ASP A 4 -18.12 -73.91 21.11
C ASP A 4 -19.05 -74.33 19.97
N SER A 5 -18.57 -75.17 19.07
CA SER A 5 -19.28 -75.69 17.90
C SER A 5 -20.57 -76.48 18.24
N ASN A 6 -20.79 -76.85 19.52
CA ASN A 6 -21.94 -77.61 20.04
C ASN A 6 -22.85 -76.70 20.86
N ASN A 7 -22.75 -75.38 20.76
CA ASN A 7 -23.51 -74.39 21.54
C ASN A 7 -23.34 -74.48 23.07
N GLN A 8 -22.21 -75.02 23.56
CA GLN A 8 -21.88 -74.94 24.99
C GLN A 8 -21.18 -73.63 25.31
N ILE A 9 -21.52 -72.97 26.43
CA ILE A 9 -20.96 -71.71 26.87
C ILE A 9 -19.54 -71.94 27.40
N LEU A 10 -18.52 -71.58 26.61
CA LEU A 10 -17.11 -71.65 27.02
C LEU A 10 -16.68 -70.54 27.96
N ARG A 11 -17.29 -69.40 27.86
CA ARG A 11 -17.04 -68.25 28.74
C ARG A 11 -18.23 -67.28 28.69
N GLN A 12 -18.74 -66.94 29.85
CA GLN A 12 -19.76 -65.94 29.98
C GLN A 12 -19.16 -64.75 30.78
N ARG A 13 -19.28 -63.56 30.21
CA ARG A 13 -18.96 -62.32 30.89
C ARG A 13 -20.22 -61.49 30.96
N ASN A 14 -20.64 -61.18 32.18
CA ASN A 14 -21.74 -60.26 32.36
C ASN A 14 -21.20 -58.85 32.06
N ILE A 15 -21.73 -58.19 31.06
CA ILE A 15 -21.49 -56.82 30.75
C ILE A 15 -22.67 -56.02 31.31
N SER A 16 -22.43 -55.27 32.34
CA SER A 16 -23.43 -54.30 32.81
C SER A 16 -23.32 -53.04 31.97
N VAL A 17 -24.33 -52.78 31.18
CA VAL A 17 -24.47 -51.51 30.48
C VAL A 17 -25.09 -50.51 31.44
N ILE A 18 -24.32 -49.61 31.93
CA ILE A 18 -24.80 -48.51 32.78
C ILE A 18 -25.19 -47.38 31.84
N ARG A 19 -26.43 -46.92 31.83
CA ARG A 19 -26.83 -45.68 31.17
C ARG A 19 -26.26 -44.52 31.99
N MET A 20 -25.57 -43.66 31.34
CA MET A 20 -25.05 -42.42 31.89
C MET A 20 -26.17 -41.43 32.18
N ALA A 21 -25.99 -40.60 33.18
CA ALA A 21 -26.84 -39.46 33.45
C ALA A 21 -26.76 -38.43 32.34
N ASP A 22 -27.75 -37.59 32.17
CA ASP A 22 -27.83 -36.57 31.15
C ASP A 22 -27.22 -35.27 31.62
N TYR A 23 -26.12 -34.84 30.95
CA TYR A 23 -25.38 -33.63 31.20
C TYR A 23 -25.70 -32.52 30.17
N SER A 24 -26.66 -32.72 29.27
CA SER A 24 -26.91 -31.80 28.17
C SER A 24 -27.12 -30.37 28.64
N LYS A 25 -27.91 -30.17 29.67
CA LYS A 25 -28.18 -28.85 30.25
C LYS A 25 -26.94 -28.16 30.83
N LEU A 26 -26.00 -28.95 31.39
CA LEU A 26 -24.72 -28.40 31.84
C LEU A 26 -23.88 -27.88 30.68
N TYR A 27 -23.80 -28.66 29.61
CA TYR A 27 -23.03 -28.23 28.41
C TYR A 27 -23.66 -27.02 27.76
N GLU A 28 -24.99 -26.92 27.68
CA GLU A 28 -25.69 -25.72 27.18
C GLU A 28 -25.36 -24.45 27.99
N ILE A 29 -25.18 -24.60 29.32
CA ILE A 29 -24.75 -23.47 30.16
C ILE A 29 -23.29 -23.10 29.87
N LEU A 30 -22.40 -24.11 29.76
CA LEU A 30 -20.98 -23.88 29.54
C LEU A 30 -20.70 -23.24 28.18
N GLU A 31 -21.49 -23.56 27.13
CA GLU A 31 -21.40 -22.91 25.82
C GLU A 31 -21.77 -21.42 25.87
N GLN A 32 -22.55 -20.97 26.83
CA GLN A 32 -22.96 -19.59 26.99
C GLN A 32 -22.00 -18.75 27.84
N VAL A 33 -21.10 -19.39 28.59
CA VAL A 33 -20.11 -18.68 29.42
C VAL A 33 -18.93 -18.30 28.54
N GLN A 34 -18.73 -17.00 28.37
CA GLN A 34 -17.56 -16.45 27.73
C GLN A 34 -16.30 -16.69 28.59
N ASP A 35 -15.15 -16.17 28.18
CA ASP A 35 -13.93 -16.22 28.97
C ASP A 35 -14.22 -15.79 30.41
N HIS A 36 -13.78 -16.59 31.38
CA HIS A 36 -14.02 -16.34 32.80
C HIS A 36 -13.50 -14.98 33.27
N SER A 37 -12.46 -14.46 32.63
CA SER A 37 -11.91 -13.11 32.89
C SER A 37 -12.90 -11.98 32.61
N TYR A 38 -13.96 -12.23 31.84
CA TYR A 38 -14.99 -11.25 31.51
C TYR A 38 -15.96 -10.95 32.65
N TYR A 39 -15.98 -11.80 33.68
CA TYR A 39 -16.92 -11.66 34.78
C TYR A 39 -16.26 -11.11 36.05
N THR A 40 -17.06 -10.48 36.89
CA THR A 40 -16.57 -9.97 38.16
C THR A 40 -16.13 -11.11 39.11
N ASP A 41 -15.05 -10.89 39.87
CA ASP A 41 -14.39 -11.93 40.68
C ASP A 41 -15.35 -12.62 41.65
N ASP A 42 -16.28 -11.86 42.19
CA ASP A 42 -17.28 -12.37 43.16
C ASP A 42 -18.30 -13.29 42.48
N THR A 43 -18.72 -12.98 41.25
CA THR A 43 -19.74 -13.79 40.58
C THR A 43 -19.14 -15.00 39.88
N ILE A 44 -17.95 -14.88 39.28
CA ILE A 44 -17.28 -16.01 38.63
C ILE A 44 -16.79 -17.04 39.64
N ALA A 45 -16.30 -16.60 40.80
CA ALA A 45 -15.88 -17.54 41.86
C ALA A 45 -17.04 -18.44 42.32
N VAL A 46 -18.27 -17.90 42.45
CA VAL A 46 -19.46 -18.68 42.79
C VAL A 46 -19.83 -19.68 41.71
N PHE A 47 -19.67 -19.28 40.45
CA PHE A 47 -19.92 -20.16 39.31
C PHE A 47 -18.90 -21.30 39.25
N GLU A 48 -17.62 -21.00 39.41
CA GLU A 48 -16.53 -21.97 39.40
C GLU A 48 -16.66 -22.95 40.63
N GLU A 49 -17.06 -22.46 41.78
CA GLU A 49 -17.37 -23.31 42.95
C GLU A 49 -18.51 -24.27 42.63
N ALA A 50 -19.58 -23.77 42.02
CA ALA A 50 -20.69 -24.63 41.62
C ALA A 50 -20.27 -25.67 40.56
N LEU A 51 -19.43 -25.30 39.60
CA LEU A 51 -18.87 -26.24 38.62
C LEU A 51 -17.98 -27.29 39.27
N SER A 52 -17.15 -26.91 40.21
CA SER A 52 -16.24 -27.82 40.91
C SER A 52 -16.97 -28.92 41.67
N ASN A 53 -18.24 -28.69 42.02
CA ASN A 53 -19.12 -29.66 42.73
C ASN A 53 -19.85 -30.60 41.75
N ILE A 54 -19.67 -30.50 40.45
CA ILE A 54 -20.25 -31.43 39.49
C ILE A 54 -19.53 -32.78 39.55
N GLU A 55 -20.30 -33.81 39.77
CA GLU A 55 -19.84 -35.19 39.70
C GLU A 55 -20.04 -35.73 38.33
N TYR A 56 -18.94 -36.13 37.66
CA TYR A 56 -18.97 -36.72 36.34
C TYR A 56 -19.09 -38.23 36.38
N ASN A 57 -19.53 -38.86 35.30
CA ASN A 57 -19.69 -40.32 35.14
C ASN A 57 -20.79 -40.93 36.02
N LEU A 58 -21.79 -40.14 36.41
CA LEU A 58 -22.94 -40.62 37.11
C LEU A 58 -23.83 -41.49 36.21
N SER A 59 -24.57 -42.39 36.83
CA SER A 59 -25.57 -43.23 36.15
C SER A 59 -26.94 -42.55 36.17
N THR A 60 -27.87 -43.03 35.33
CA THR A 60 -29.25 -42.55 35.34
C THR A 60 -29.97 -42.68 36.67
N SER A 61 -29.52 -43.59 37.59
CA SER A 61 -30.07 -43.68 38.94
C SER A 61 -29.69 -42.47 39.83
N ASP A 62 -28.64 -41.76 39.44
CA ASP A 62 -28.14 -40.59 40.14
C ASP A 62 -28.62 -39.27 39.50
N GLN A 63 -29.50 -39.31 38.48
CA GLN A 63 -29.97 -38.16 37.74
C GLN A 63 -30.47 -37.00 38.60
N ILE A 64 -31.25 -37.29 39.65
CA ILE A 64 -31.82 -36.30 40.58
C ILE A 64 -30.67 -35.55 41.30
N ARG A 65 -29.59 -36.27 41.68
CA ARG A 65 -28.43 -35.67 42.30
C ARG A 65 -27.69 -34.74 41.30
N LEU A 66 -27.48 -35.21 40.09
CA LEU A 66 -26.91 -34.42 39.03
C LEU A 66 -27.75 -33.17 38.72
N ASP A 67 -29.08 -33.34 38.58
CA ASP A 67 -30.01 -32.22 38.33
C ASP A 67 -29.92 -31.14 39.41
N THR A 68 -29.72 -31.58 40.66
CA THR A 68 -29.50 -30.63 41.80
C THR A 68 -28.21 -29.88 41.65
N GLN A 69 -27.11 -30.54 41.22
CA GLN A 69 -25.82 -29.91 41.00
C GLN A 69 -25.88 -28.96 39.78
N ILE A 70 -26.50 -29.40 38.69
CA ILE A 70 -26.71 -28.55 37.51
C ILE A 70 -27.55 -27.32 37.85
N SER A 71 -28.59 -27.48 38.67
CA SER A 71 -29.40 -26.34 39.11
C SER A 71 -28.61 -25.34 39.96
N ALA A 72 -27.61 -25.79 40.71
CA ALA A 72 -26.70 -24.89 41.42
C ALA A 72 -25.80 -24.11 40.44
N VAL A 73 -25.28 -24.75 39.40
CA VAL A 73 -24.52 -24.11 38.32
C VAL A 73 -25.40 -23.10 37.56
N GLU A 74 -26.64 -23.50 37.21
CA GLU A 74 -27.60 -22.61 36.55
C GLU A 74 -27.91 -21.36 37.40
N ASN A 75 -28.13 -21.54 38.70
CA ASN A 75 -28.37 -20.42 39.61
C ASN A 75 -27.14 -19.49 39.74
N ALA A 76 -25.94 -20.03 39.66
CA ALA A 76 -24.69 -19.25 39.65
C ALA A 76 -24.51 -18.55 38.32
N PHE A 77 -24.76 -19.24 37.18
CA PHE A 77 -24.75 -18.67 35.83
C PHE A 77 -25.68 -17.46 35.73
N MET A 78 -26.90 -17.57 36.22
CA MET A 78 -27.87 -16.45 36.21
C MET A 78 -27.42 -15.23 37.02
N LYS A 79 -26.41 -15.38 37.85
CA LYS A 79 -25.84 -14.29 38.65
C LYS A 79 -24.53 -13.74 38.11
N LEU A 80 -24.00 -14.34 37.06
CA LEU A 80 -22.78 -13.81 36.42
C LEU A 80 -22.98 -12.37 36.00
N LYS A 81 -22.01 -11.53 36.30
CA LYS A 81 -21.99 -10.13 35.98
C LYS A 81 -20.72 -9.82 35.22
N LEU A 82 -20.88 -9.29 34.03
CA LEU A 82 -19.73 -8.83 33.24
C LEU A 82 -19.02 -7.68 33.98
N ARG A 83 -17.71 -7.63 33.84
CA ARG A 83 -16.90 -6.48 34.26
C ARG A 83 -17.23 -5.28 33.35
N ASP A 84 -17.00 -4.09 33.86
CA ASP A 84 -17.03 -2.90 33.03
C ASP A 84 -15.87 -2.96 32.04
N ALA A 85 -16.07 -2.36 30.83
CA ALA A 85 -14.99 -2.18 29.87
C ALA A 85 -13.91 -1.23 30.45
N ASP A 86 -12.68 -1.41 30.00
CA ASP A 86 -11.58 -0.54 30.37
C ASP A 86 -11.55 0.69 29.46
N TYR A 87 -11.72 1.87 30.00
CA TYR A 87 -11.67 3.16 29.32
C TYR A 87 -10.33 3.87 29.46
N TRP A 88 -9.32 3.20 29.99
CA TRP A 88 -8.05 3.85 30.25
C TRP A 88 -7.43 4.43 29.00
N ASP A 89 -7.52 3.74 27.84
CA ASP A 89 -7.00 4.21 26.55
C ASP A 89 -7.78 5.42 26.03
N VAL A 90 -9.10 5.46 26.22
CA VAL A 90 -9.93 6.62 25.89
C VAL A 90 -9.53 7.83 26.73
N GLU A 91 -9.36 7.64 28.04
CA GLU A 91 -8.94 8.71 28.95
C GLU A 91 -7.51 9.19 28.65
N SER A 92 -6.62 8.25 28.28
CA SER A 92 -5.26 8.56 27.85
C SER A 92 -5.25 9.35 26.56
N ALA A 93 -6.08 9.00 25.57
CA ALA A 93 -6.23 9.77 24.33
C ALA A 93 -6.76 11.18 24.59
N ILE A 94 -7.79 11.31 25.44
CA ILE A 94 -8.34 12.62 25.83
C ILE A 94 -7.28 13.47 26.54
N ALA A 95 -6.46 12.89 27.39
CA ALA A 95 -5.40 13.60 28.11
C ALA A 95 -4.28 14.12 27.17
N LYS A 96 -4.13 13.53 25.98
CA LYS A 96 -3.15 13.95 24.97
C LYS A 96 -3.64 15.09 24.04
N ILE A 97 -4.89 15.52 24.17
CA ILE A 97 -5.42 16.62 23.39
C ILE A 97 -4.64 17.90 23.72
N PRO A 98 -4.14 18.63 22.70
CA PRO A 98 -3.40 19.88 22.95
C PRO A 98 -4.19 20.88 23.79
N GLY A 99 -3.53 21.46 24.78
CA GLY A 99 -4.17 22.42 25.70
C GLY A 99 -4.62 23.73 25.02
N ASP A 100 -3.99 24.11 23.91
CA ASP A 100 -4.37 25.27 23.10
C ASP A 100 -4.80 24.82 21.70
N LEU A 101 -6.10 24.70 21.49
CA LEU A 101 -6.70 24.37 20.21
C LEU A 101 -6.87 25.59 19.29
N THR A 102 -6.64 26.82 19.75
CA THR A 102 -6.88 28.04 18.95
C THR A 102 -5.94 28.17 17.76
N VAL A 103 -4.81 27.46 17.81
CA VAL A 103 -3.78 27.44 16.76
C VAL A 103 -4.13 26.52 15.58
N TYR A 104 -5.16 25.67 15.71
CA TYR A 104 -5.59 24.73 14.68
C TYR A 104 -6.81 25.23 13.90
N THR A 105 -7.06 24.67 12.72
CA THR A 105 -8.20 25.02 11.89
C THR A 105 -9.51 24.57 12.55
N ASP A 106 -10.57 25.35 12.33
CA ASP A 106 -11.88 25.07 12.93
C ASP A 106 -12.46 23.72 12.48
N GLU A 107 -12.10 23.26 11.28
CA GLU A 107 -12.51 21.98 10.71
C GLU A 107 -11.81 20.79 11.43
N SER A 108 -10.49 20.83 11.58
CA SER A 108 -9.76 19.78 12.31
C SER A 108 -10.15 19.71 13.79
N ILE A 109 -10.43 20.86 14.43
CA ILE A 109 -11.00 20.90 15.78
C ILE A 109 -12.40 20.28 15.84
N ALA A 110 -13.23 20.52 14.82
CA ALA A 110 -14.58 19.95 14.77
C ALA A 110 -14.53 18.41 14.68
N ALA A 111 -13.63 17.86 13.88
CA ALA A 111 -13.39 16.42 13.78
C ALA A 111 -12.96 15.82 15.13
N LEU A 112 -11.98 16.46 15.81
CA LEU A 112 -11.56 16.05 17.15
C LEU A 112 -12.70 16.06 18.16
N ARG A 113 -13.52 17.11 18.14
CA ARG A 113 -14.69 17.21 19.03
C ARG A 113 -15.75 16.16 18.71
N GLN A 114 -15.92 15.81 17.44
CA GLN A 114 -16.82 14.75 17.02
C GLN A 114 -16.34 13.39 17.60
N ALA A 115 -15.07 13.07 17.47
CA ALA A 115 -14.48 11.85 18.05
C ALA A 115 -14.68 11.79 19.57
N GLN A 116 -14.38 12.87 20.30
CA GLN A 116 -14.62 12.95 21.74
C GLN A 116 -16.09 12.73 22.11
N ASN A 117 -17.01 13.34 21.38
CA ASN A 117 -18.46 13.27 21.67
C ASN A 117 -19.08 11.91 21.28
N SER A 118 -18.40 11.10 20.49
CA SER A 118 -18.86 9.74 20.14
C SER A 118 -18.62 8.72 21.25
N VAL A 119 -17.82 9.06 22.27
CA VAL A 119 -17.51 8.16 23.37
C VAL A 119 -18.76 7.88 24.22
N GLU A 120 -19.14 6.62 24.29
CA GLU A 120 -20.23 6.12 25.15
C GLU A 120 -19.63 5.36 26.34
N TYR A 121 -19.74 5.94 27.53
CA TYR A 121 -19.28 5.30 28.78
C TYR A 121 -20.28 4.29 29.34
N GLY A 122 -19.78 3.37 30.17
CA GLY A 122 -20.60 2.37 30.86
C GLY A 122 -20.85 1.10 30.07
N LYS A 123 -20.06 0.85 29.02
CA LYS A 123 -20.05 -0.46 28.32
C LYS A 123 -19.41 -1.52 29.21
N THR A 124 -19.73 -2.77 28.94
CA THR A 124 -19.14 -3.94 29.58
C THR A 124 -18.02 -4.54 28.74
N ILE A 125 -17.18 -5.38 29.33
CA ILE A 125 -15.96 -5.94 28.74
C ILE A 125 -16.20 -6.66 27.40
N ASP A 126 -17.38 -7.21 27.17
CA ASP A 126 -17.78 -7.81 25.89
C ASP A 126 -17.86 -6.80 24.74
N LYS A 127 -17.78 -5.51 25.07
CA LYS A 127 -17.75 -4.37 24.16
C LYS A 127 -16.40 -3.62 24.20
N GLN A 128 -15.35 -4.27 24.69
CA GLN A 128 -14.03 -3.63 24.78
C GLN A 128 -13.56 -3.12 23.43
N ASN A 129 -13.73 -3.88 22.35
CA ASN A 129 -13.34 -3.44 20.99
C ASN A 129 -14.02 -2.12 20.57
N GLU A 130 -15.30 -1.91 20.94
CA GLU A 130 -16.00 -0.65 20.66
C GLU A 130 -15.42 0.51 21.48
N VAL A 131 -14.92 0.24 22.68
CA VAL A 131 -14.25 1.23 23.54
C VAL A 131 -12.87 1.57 22.99
N ASP A 132 -12.13 0.56 22.52
CA ASP A 132 -10.82 0.73 21.89
C ASP A 132 -10.94 1.57 20.60
N GLU A 133 -12.00 1.37 19.80
CA GLU A 133 -12.30 2.20 18.61
C GLU A 133 -12.50 3.68 18.97
N TYR A 134 -13.09 4.02 20.10
CA TYR A 134 -13.19 5.42 20.54
C TYR A 134 -11.81 6.04 20.82
N ALA A 135 -10.92 5.29 21.45
CA ALA A 135 -9.55 5.75 21.69
C ALA A 135 -8.82 6.00 20.37
N LEU A 136 -8.92 5.06 19.43
CA LEU A 136 -8.33 5.17 18.09
C LEU A 136 -8.87 6.38 17.32
N ALA A 137 -10.19 6.62 17.36
CA ALA A 137 -10.81 7.78 16.70
C ALA A 137 -10.30 9.11 17.27
N ILE A 138 -10.11 9.19 18.60
CA ILE A 138 -9.57 10.41 19.24
C ILE A 138 -8.09 10.60 18.86
N TYR A 139 -7.26 9.54 18.89
CA TYR A 139 -5.86 9.62 18.45
C TYR A 139 -5.73 10.03 16.99
N SER A 140 -6.54 9.43 16.10
CA SER A 140 -6.57 9.82 14.69
C SER A 140 -6.92 11.30 14.53
N ALA A 141 -7.94 11.77 15.23
CA ALA A 141 -8.35 13.18 15.17
C ALA A 141 -7.28 14.14 15.76
N ILE A 142 -6.53 13.73 16.78
CA ILE A 142 -5.39 14.51 17.31
C ILE A 142 -4.29 14.61 16.25
N ASN A 143 -3.95 13.50 15.60
CA ASN A 143 -2.91 13.46 14.56
C ASN A 143 -3.28 14.29 13.33
N ASN A 144 -4.57 14.37 13.02
CA ASN A 144 -5.11 15.16 11.91
C ASN A 144 -5.40 16.62 12.27
N LEU A 145 -4.89 17.13 13.39
CA LEU A 145 -5.00 18.55 13.74
C LEU A 145 -4.14 19.42 12.82
N VAL A 146 -4.78 20.22 11.98
CA VAL A 146 -4.13 21.11 11.02
C VAL A 146 -3.94 22.49 11.65
N ARG A 147 -2.69 22.98 11.76
CA ARG A 147 -2.42 24.34 12.24
C ARG A 147 -2.90 25.38 11.22
N LYS A 148 -3.42 26.51 11.68
CA LYS A 148 -3.91 27.62 10.81
C LYS A 148 -2.84 28.18 9.90
N GLU A 149 -1.59 28.15 10.30
CA GLU A 149 -0.42 28.51 9.50
C GLU A 149 -0.06 27.48 8.41
N ASN A 150 -0.48 26.24 8.61
CA ASN A 150 -0.26 25.11 7.71
C ASN A 150 -1.54 24.70 6.96
N ALA A 151 -2.65 25.41 7.17
CA ALA A 151 -3.87 25.20 6.40
C ALA A 151 -3.58 25.58 4.94
N VAL A 152 -3.02 24.63 4.21
CA VAL A 152 -2.99 24.66 2.76
C VAL A 152 -4.44 24.80 2.31
N SER A 153 -4.71 25.75 1.43
CA SER A 153 -5.92 25.81 0.63
C SER A 153 -6.29 24.38 0.28
N THR A 154 -7.55 23.98 0.35
CA THR A 154 -8.04 22.69 -0.12
C THR A 154 -7.57 22.48 -1.57
N SER A 155 -6.32 22.08 -1.74
CA SER A 155 -5.77 21.70 -3.01
C SER A 155 -6.35 20.33 -3.33
N THR A 156 -6.82 20.18 -4.52
CA THR A 156 -7.27 18.92 -5.08
C THR A 156 -6.15 17.90 -4.90
N ASN A 157 -6.42 16.79 -4.21
CA ASN A 157 -5.41 15.72 -4.04
C ASN A 157 -5.32 14.93 -5.35
N TYR A 158 -4.17 15.01 -6.02
CA TYR A 158 -3.94 14.36 -7.31
C TYR A 158 -3.85 12.84 -7.19
N SER A 159 -3.39 12.32 -6.07
CA SER A 159 -3.38 10.89 -5.79
C SER A 159 -4.81 10.33 -5.76
N GLU A 160 -5.75 11.02 -5.09
CA GLU A 160 -7.17 10.65 -5.10
C GLU A 160 -7.81 10.77 -6.49
N ILE A 161 -7.44 11.79 -7.28
CA ILE A 161 -7.94 11.95 -8.66
C ILE A 161 -7.56 10.76 -9.53
N ASN A 162 -6.32 10.29 -9.42
CA ASN A 162 -5.83 9.14 -10.19
C ASN A 162 -6.51 7.83 -9.77
N GLY A 163 -7.00 7.78 -8.53
CA GLY A 163 -7.45 6.53 -7.91
C GLY A 163 -6.30 5.53 -7.81
N ALA A 164 -6.63 4.30 -7.45
CA ALA A 164 -5.61 3.25 -7.35
C ALA A 164 -5.03 2.90 -8.73
N LEU A 165 -3.72 3.01 -8.89
CA LEU A 165 -3.00 2.62 -10.11
C LEU A 165 -2.91 1.09 -10.21
N ALA A 166 -3.06 0.52 -11.39
CA ALA A 166 -2.84 -0.90 -11.64
C ALA A 166 -1.36 -1.20 -11.84
N GLY A 167 -0.95 -2.45 -11.59
CA GLY A 167 0.41 -2.91 -11.83
C GLY A 167 0.54 -4.41 -11.66
N VAL A 168 1.53 -4.99 -12.33
CA VAL A 168 1.89 -6.40 -12.23
C VAL A 168 3.41 -6.50 -12.24
N ASP A 169 3.98 -7.20 -11.26
CA ASP A 169 5.43 -7.42 -11.21
C ASP A 169 5.91 -8.56 -12.13
N ASP A 170 7.22 -8.77 -12.22
CA ASP A 170 7.80 -9.84 -13.03
C ASP A 170 7.49 -11.26 -12.52
N LEU A 171 6.97 -11.39 -11.30
CA LEU A 171 6.49 -12.65 -10.73
C LEU A 171 5.00 -12.90 -11.02
N GLY A 172 4.33 -11.98 -11.72
CA GLY A 172 2.90 -12.05 -12.04
C GLY A 172 1.98 -11.67 -10.87
N ARG A 173 2.50 -11.03 -9.80
CA ARG A 173 1.70 -10.55 -8.69
C ARG A 173 0.99 -9.26 -9.09
N VAL A 174 -0.33 -9.30 -9.12
CA VAL A 174 -1.19 -8.16 -9.47
C VAL A 174 -1.46 -7.32 -8.23
N LEU A 175 -1.32 -6.01 -8.34
CA LEU A 175 -1.65 -5.09 -7.26
C LEU A 175 -3.15 -5.13 -6.94
N PRO A 176 -3.53 -5.25 -5.66
CA PRO A 176 -4.93 -5.27 -5.26
C PRO A 176 -5.60 -3.91 -5.49
N MET A 177 -6.88 -3.96 -5.81
CA MET A 177 -7.74 -2.81 -6.05
C MET A 177 -8.90 -2.82 -5.06
N ASN A 178 -9.70 -1.76 -4.99
CA ASN A 178 -10.82 -1.62 -4.06
C ASN A 178 -11.96 -2.66 -4.18
N ASP A 179 -11.89 -3.55 -5.16
CA ASP A 179 -12.75 -4.74 -5.25
C ASP A 179 -12.21 -5.94 -4.45
N THR A 180 -10.93 -5.91 -4.07
CA THR A 180 -10.24 -6.98 -3.34
C THR A 180 -9.71 -6.55 -1.97
N VAL A 181 -9.55 -5.25 -1.72
CA VAL A 181 -9.13 -4.67 -0.43
C VAL A 181 -10.16 -3.64 0.04
N PRO A 182 -10.19 -3.28 1.33
CA PRO A 182 -11.07 -2.24 1.86
C PRO A 182 -10.88 -0.89 1.14
N ASN A 183 -11.85 0.01 1.30
CA ASN A 183 -11.64 1.43 0.97
C ASN A 183 -10.50 2.00 1.81
N SER A 184 -9.91 3.09 1.30
CA SER A 184 -8.81 3.80 1.96
C SER A 184 -9.11 4.07 3.44
N ARG A 185 -8.11 3.80 4.29
CA ARG A 185 -8.09 4.07 5.73
C ARG A 185 -7.10 5.20 6.03
N GLU A 186 -7.02 6.15 5.10
CA GLU A 186 -6.19 7.34 5.26
C GLU A 186 -6.53 8.07 6.55
N GLY A 187 -5.50 8.53 7.28
CA GLY A 187 -5.67 9.14 8.60
C GLY A 187 -5.91 8.14 9.76
N GLU A 188 -6.15 6.85 9.49
CA GLU A 188 -6.32 5.82 10.52
C GLU A 188 -5.14 4.85 10.57
N ARG A 189 -4.48 4.62 9.44
CA ARG A 189 -3.33 3.73 9.29
C ARG A 189 -2.23 4.47 8.55
N TYR A 190 -1.02 4.31 9.04
CA TYR A 190 0.15 5.02 8.54
C TYR A 190 1.26 4.05 8.20
N VAL A 191 1.97 4.33 7.11
CA VAL A 191 3.16 3.58 6.69
C VAL A 191 4.34 4.53 6.57
N GLY A 192 5.38 4.27 7.35
CA GLY A 192 6.66 4.97 7.21
C GLY A 192 7.74 4.08 6.63
N ILE A 193 8.73 4.69 6.01
CA ILE A 193 9.89 3.97 5.47
C ILE A 193 11.20 4.63 5.87
N PHE A 194 12.23 3.82 6.14
CA PHE A 194 13.57 4.32 6.45
C PHE A 194 14.24 4.80 5.17
N TYR A 195 14.72 6.06 5.16
CA TYR A 195 15.32 6.72 4.01
C TYR A 195 16.71 7.25 4.34
N PHE A 196 17.69 6.92 3.51
CA PHE A 196 19.10 7.21 3.76
C PHE A 196 19.59 8.39 2.92
N LEU A 197 20.12 9.43 3.59
CA LEU A 197 20.60 10.66 2.99
C LEU A 197 22.15 10.72 2.90
N TRP A 198 22.84 9.62 3.20
CA TRP A 198 24.28 9.67 3.42
C TRP A 198 25.13 9.03 2.31
N GLN A 199 24.52 8.50 1.24
CA GLN A 199 25.27 8.01 0.09
C GLN A 199 26.21 9.09 -0.47
N GLY A 200 27.50 8.79 -0.45
CA GLY A 200 28.54 9.71 -0.90
C GLY A 200 29.00 10.75 0.13
N GLN A 201 28.31 10.91 1.25
CA GLN A 201 28.66 11.91 2.27
C GLN A 201 29.92 11.52 3.08
N HIS A 202 30.28 10.25 3.10
CA HIS A 202 31.46 9.69 3.76
C HIS A 202 32.55 9.25 2.79
N GLY A 203 32.49 9.70 1.53
CA GLY A 203 33.41 9.38 0.46
C GLY A 203 32.76 8.66 -0.71
N THR A 204 33.31 8.87 -1.89
CA THR A 204 32.77 8.38 -3.16
C THR A 204 33.78 7.54 -3.94
N SER A 205 34.73 6.90 -3.26
CA SER A 205 35.70 6.00 -3.91
C SER A 205 34.99 4.75 -4.46
N GLY A 206 35.53 4.18 -5.52
CA GLY A 206 34.99 3.02 -6.18
C GLY A 206 34.38 3.36 -7.55
N PRO A 207 33.13 2.97 -7.87
CA PRO A 207 32.21 2.18 -7.03
C PRO A 207 32.73 0.78 -6.75
N TYR A 208 32.66 0.38 -5.48
CA TYR A 208 32.93 -1.01 -5.09
C TYR A 208 31.58 -1.71 -4.98
N ASP A 209 31.38 -2.79 -5.71
CA ASP A 209 30.10 -3.50 -5.77
C ASP A 209 30.29 -4.97 -5.37
N ASN A 210 29.74 -5.33 -4.21
CA ASN A 210 29.89 -6.66 -3.64
C ASN A 210 29.30 -7.74 -4.53
N SER A 211 28.19 -7.49 -5.23
CA SER A 211 27.55 -8.44 -6.14
C SER A 211 28.47 -8.85 -7.31
N LYS A 212 29.37 -7.96 -7.71
CA LYS A 212 30.37 -8.21 -8.76
C LYS A 212 31.64 -8.86 -8.25
N LEU A 213 31.91 -8.78 -6.95
CA LEU A 213 33.14 -9.22 -6.30
C LEU A 213 32.99 -10.59 -5.63
N GLU A 214 31.86 -10.88 -5.00
CA GLU A 214 31.65 -12.05 -4.14
C GLU A 214 31.87 -13.38 -4.85
N ASN A 215 31.66 -13.44 -6.16
CA ASN A 215 31.81 -14.64 -6.98
C ASN A 215 33.20 -14.77 -7.61
N ILE A 216 34.14 -13.84 -7.38
CA ILE A 216 35.50 -13.93 -7.85
C ILE A 216 36.26 -14.93 -6.96
N GLU A 217 36.93 -15.90 -7.58
CA GLU A 217 37.67 -16.95 -6.86
C GLU A 217 38.68 -16.33 -5.89
N GLY A 218 38.59 -16.72 -4.63
CA GLY A 218 39.47 -16.23 -3.57
C GLY A 218 39.10 -14.89 -2.94
N ALA A 219 38.16 -14.13 -3.48
CA ALA A 219 37.80 -12.82 -2.97
C ALA A 219 37.36 -12.85 -1.49
N LEU A 220 36.52 -13.81 -1.12
CA LEU A 220 36.01 -13.97 0.26
C LEU A 220 36.97 -14.74 1.19
N SER A 221 38.12 -15.24 0.69
CA SER A 221 39.02 -16.09 1.46
C SER A 221 39.98 -15.31 2.34
N SER A 222 40.30 -14.06 1.99
CA SER A 222 41.23 -13.21 2.71
C SER A 222 41.06 -11.73 2.33
N GLU A 223 41.60 -10.86 3.16
CA GLU A 223 41.67 -9.43 2.87
C GLU A 223 42.43 -9.12 1.57
N SER A 224 43.57 -9.81 1.33
CA SER A 224 44.32 -9.65 0.09
C SER A 224 43.50 -10.12 -1.13
N GLY A 225 42.81 -11.25 -1.02
CA GLY A 225 41.95 -11.75 -2.10
C GLY A 225 40.83 -10.75 -2.47
N TRP A 226 40.26 -10.12 -1.48
CA TRP A 226 39.22 -9.07 -1.71
C TRP A 226 39.80 -7.86 -2.46
N ILE A 227 40.96 -7.38 -2.04
CA ILE A 227 41.64 -6.25 -2.71
C ILE A 227 42.06 -6.63 -4.14
N GLU A 228 42.59 -7.84 -4.35
CA GLU A 228 42.97 -8.34 -5.68
C GLU A 228 41.78 -8.50 -6.62
N ALA A 229 40.59 -8.84 -6.07
CA ALA A 229 39.34 -8.88 -6.80
C ALA A 229 38.78 -7.47 -7.18
N GLY A 230 39.38 -6.42 -6.65
CA GLY A 230 38.96 -5.04 -6.90
C GLY A 230 38.13 -4.39 -5.77
N GLY A 231 38.02 -5.05 -4.63
CA GLY A 231 37.34 -4.54 -3.45
C GLY A 231 38.12 -3.42 -2.76
N GLY A 232 37.39 -2.54 -2.04
CA GLY A 232 37.96 -1.43 -1.30
C GLY A 232 38.64 -1.86 0.00
N ALA A 233 39.52 -1.03 0.55
CA ALA A 233 40.16 -1.25 1.84
C ALA A 233 39.13 -1.16 3.01
N VAL A 234 39.56 -1.60 4.20
CA VAL A 234 38.80 -1.37 5.43
C VAL A 234 38.49 0.12 5.58
N GLY A 235 37.23 0.46 5.91
CA GLY A 235 36.69 1.81 5.97
C GLY A 235 36.07 2.31 4.67
N SER A 236 36.28 1.63 3.53
CA SER A 236 35.60 1.98 2.27
C SER A 236 34.13 1.56 2.29
N HIS A 237 33.29 2.35 1.61
CA HIS A 237 31.89 2.04 1.41
C HIS A 237 31.70 1.21 0.13
N HIS A 238 30.96 0.13 0.23
CA HIS A 238 30.66 -0.79 -0.87
C HIS A 238 29.18 -0.86 -1.08
N PHE A 239 28.77 -0.87 -2.34
CA PHE A 239 27.40 -1.23 -2.72
C PHE A 239 27.23 -2.75 -2.56
N TRP A 240 26.08 -3.17 -2.05
CA TRP A 240 25.72 -4.60 -2.01
C TRP A 240 25.17 -5.08 -3.37
N GLY A 241 24.73 -4.16 -4.25
CA GLY A 241 24.28 -4.36 -5.62
C GLY A 241 24.20 -3.02 -6.35
N GLU A 242 23.87 -3.01 -7.64
CA GLU A 242 23.72 -1.78 -8.41
C GLU A 242 22.27 -1.28 -8.33
N PRO A 243 22.01 -0.06 -7.78
CA PRO A 243 20.70 0.57 -7.87
C PRO A 243 20.22 0.71 -9.32
N LEU A 244 18.92 0.69 -9.58
CA LEU A 244 18.38 0.93 -10.92
C LEU A 244 18.94 2.23 -11.53
N PHE A 245 19.04 3.27 -10.73
CA PHE A 245 19.57 4.57 -11.16
C PHE A 245 21.11 4.69 -11.11
N GLY A 246 21.82 3.54 -10.99
CA GLY A 246 23.28 3.47 -10.91
C GLY A 246 23.82 3.89 -9.54
N TYR A 247 25.13 4.00 -9.40
CA TYR A 247 25.82 4.29 -8.14
C TYR A 247 25.77 5.80 -7.82
N TYR A 248 24.56 6.32 -7.59
CA TYR A 248 24.27 7.72 -7.32
C TYR A 248 24.73 8.16 -5.91
N THR A 249 24.75 9.47 -5.69
CA THR A 249 24.92 10.06 -4.36
C THR A 249 23.64 10.77 -3.92
N SER A 250 23.47 10.97 -2.61
CA SER A 250 22.34 11.73 -2.06
C SER A 250 22.31 13.22 -2.46
N ASP A 251 23.17 13.67 -3.36
CA ASP A 251 23.12 15.01 -3.97
C ASP A 251 22.42 14.98 -5.36
N ASP A 252 22.09 13.80 -5.89
CA ASP A 252 21.43 13.62 -7.18
C ASP A 252 19.94 13.94 -7.11
N GLU A 253 19.56 15.15 -7.52
CA GLU A 253 18.20 15.65 -7.48
C GLU A 253 17.25 14.83 -8.36
N TRP A 254 17.72 14.39 -9.53
CA TRP A 254 16.92 13.58 -10.45
C TRP A 254 16.45 12.29 -9.75
N VAL A 255 17.36 11.61 -9.04
CA VAL A 255 17.02 10.40 -8.26
C VAL A 255 16.06 10.74 -7.11
N MET A 256 16.27 11.86 -6.41
CA MET A 256 15.34 12.28 -5.35
C MET A 256 13.91 12.47 -5.89
N ARG A 257 13.74 13.09 -7.06
CA ARG A 257 12.42 13.29 -7.69
C ARG A 257 11.76 11.95 -8.00
N LYS A 258 12.49 11.01 -8.59
CA LYS A 258 11.99 9.65 -8.89
C LYS A 258 11.61 8.87 -7.60
N HIS A 259 12.40 8.99 -6.53
CA HIS A 259 12.06 8.40 -5.23
C HIS A 259 10.76 8.97 -4.65
N ILE A 260 10.57 10.28 -4.71
CA ILE A 260 9.36 10.93 -4.20
C ILE A 260 8.13 10.43 -4.98
N GLN A 261 8.18 10.41 -6.32
CA GLN A 261 7.11 9.88 -7.15
C GLN A 261 6.77 8.44 -6.75
N MET A 262 7.75 7.55 -6.71
CA MET A 262 7.56 6.15 -6.36
C MET A 262 6.95 5.96 -4.96
N LEU A 263 7.39 6.72 -3.97
CA LEU A 263 6.92 6.60 -2.60
C LEU A 263 5.55 7.25 -2.39
N THR A 264 5.22 8.29 -3.15
CA THR A 264 3.88 8.89 -3.23
C THR A 264 2.90 7.91 -3.88
N ASP A 265 3.25 7.32 -5.04
CA ASP A 265 2.43 6.32 -5.74
C ASP A 265 2.25 5.03 -4.94
N ALA A 266 3.17 4.74 -4.03
CA ALA A 266 3.08 3.62 -3.09
C ALA A 266 2.21 3.91 -1.85
N ASP A 267 1.72 5.13 -1.69
CA ASP A 267 0.93 5.56 -0.53
C ASP A 267 1.71 5.46 0.79
N VAL A 268 2.98 5.89 0.79
CA VAL A 268 3.83 6.01 1.97
C VAL A 268 3.56 7.34 2.65
N ASP A 269 3.21 7.34 3.94
CA ASP A 269 2.83 8.55 4.68
C ASP A 269 4.02 9.36 5.17
N PHE A 270 5.15 8.72 5.51
CA PHE A 270 6.30 9.47 5.99
C PHE A 270 7.64 8.78 5.74
N LEU A 271 8.65 9.60 5.46
CA LEU A 271 10.06 9.21 5.36
C LEU A 271 10.73 9.40 6.71
N VAL A 272 11.45 8.39 7.17
CA VAL A 272 12.28 8.49 8.36
C VAL A 272 13.74 8.65 7.93
N PHE A 273 14.31 9.83 8.12
CA PHE A 273 15.68 10.12 7.75
C PHE A 273 16.66 9.57 8.78
N ASP A 274 17.65 8.81 8.32
CA ASP A 274 18.70 8.27 9.18
C ASP A 274 19.65 9.36 9.66
N ALA A 275 19.59 9.66 10.96
CA ALA A 275 20.54 10.50 11.69
C ALA A 275 21.12 9.72 12.90
N THR A 276 21.09 8.39 12.87
CA THR A 276 21.48 7.52 14.00
C THR A 276 22.95 7.62 14.34
N ASN A 277 23.80 7.98 13.39
CA ASN A 277 25.25 8.15 13.55
C ASN A 277 25.66 9.54 14.05
N GLY A 278 24.70 10.41 14.39
CA GLY A 278 24.96 11.75 14.91
C GLY A 278 25.18 12.82 13.85
N TYR A 279 24.93 12.50 12.58
CA TYR A 279 24.94 13.43 11.45
C TYR A 279 23.50 13.73 11.02
N THR A 280 23.21 14.98 10.73
CA THR A 280 21.85 15.41 10.34
C THR A 280 21.62 15.39 8.84
N TYR A 281 22.68 15.39 8.04
CA TYR A 281 22.63 15.53 6.57
C TYR A 281 21.70 16.66 6.12
N ALA A 282 21.72 17.78 6.84
CA ALA A 282 20.77 18.89 6.69
C ALA A 282 20.68 19.40 5.26
N LYS A 283 21.80 19.47 4.52
CA LYS A 283 21.82 19.90 3.12
C LYS A 283 20.95 18.97 2.24
N GLN A 284 21.12 17.66 2.38
CA GLN A 284 20.40 16.66 1.60
C GLN A 284 18.94 16.60 2.02
N ALA A 285 18.68 16.65 3.35
CA ALA A 285 17.33 16.69 3.89
C ALA A 285 16.54 17.90 3.37
N LEU A 286 17.11 19.11 3.46
CA LEU A 286 16.47 20.33 2.97
C LEU A 286 16.27 20.31 1.45
N LYS A 287 17.18 19.72 0.68
CA LYS A 287 17.00 19.54 -0.75
C LYS A 287 15.82 18.62 -1.06
N LEU A 288 15.75 17.47 -0.39
CA LEU A 288 14.62 16.56 -0.56
C LEU A 288 13.29 17.19 -0.10
N MET A 289 13.30 17.92 1.03
CA MET A 289 12.12 18.65 1.51
C MET A 289 11.68 19.75 0.55
N SER A 290 12.59 20.40 -0.17
CA SER A 290 12.19 21.39 -1.19
C SER A 290 11.45 20.76 -2.37
N ILE A 291 11.79 19.52 -2.76
CA ILE A 291 11.12 18.80 -3.82
C ILE A 291 9.75 18.26 -3.33
N LEU A 292 9.70 17.76 -2.10
CA LEU A 292 8.43 17.36 -1.46
C LEU A 292 7.45 18.54 -1.38
N ASP A 293 7.93 19.72 -0.98
CA ASP A 293 7.13 20.95 -0.90
C ASP A 293 6.64 21.43 -2.29
N GLU A 294 7.48 21.27 -3.34
CA GLU A 294 7.12 21.54 -4.71
C GLU A 294 5.93 20.66 -5.15
N TYR A 295 6.03 19.34 -4.99
CA TYR A 295 4.96 18.39 -5.35
C TYR A 295 3.73 18.54 -4.46
N GLN A 296 3.88 18.80 -3.16
CA GLN A 296 2.75 19.08 -2.27
C GLN A 296 1.96 20.32 -2.71
N LYS A 297 2.66 21.38 -3.09
CA LYS A 297 2.04 22.63 -3.62
C LYS A 297 1.38 22.44 -4.98
N ASP A 298 1.89 21.53 -5.79
CA ASP A 298 1.27 21.13 -7.05
C ASP A 298 -0.04 20.33 -6.82
N GLY A 299 -0.18 19.64 -5.71
CA GLY A 299 -1.41 18.92 -5.33
C GLY A 299 -1.21 17.44 -5.00
N TRP A 300 0.02 16.96 -4.90
CA TRP A 300 0.34 15.58 -4.54
C TRP A 300 0.34 15.36 -3.03
N ASP A 301 -0.13 14.22 -2.60
CA ASP A 301 -0.07 13.75 -1.21
C ASP A 301 1.27 13.06 -0.96
N VAL A 302 2.31 13.88 -0.82
CA VAL A 302 3.68 13.41 -0.67
C VAL A 302 3.98 12.94 0.74
N PRO A 303 4.93 11.99 0.92
CA PRO A 303 5.36 11.57 2.26
C PRO A 303 5.85 12.74 3.11
N GLN A 304 5.42 12.78 4.36
CA GLN A 304 5.93 13.72 5.36
C GLN A 304 7.29 13.25 5.91
N VAL A 305 7.95 14.03 6.77
CA VAL A 305 9.31 13.73 7.23
C VAL A 305 9.40 13.55 8.76
N VAL A 306 10.26 12.60 9.14
CA VAL A 306 10.65 12.30 10.53
C VAL A 306 12.16 12.06 10.55
N PHE A 307 12.83 12.33 11.67
CA PHE A 307 14.25 11.99 11.86
C PHE A 307 14.43 10.91 12.92
N TYR A 308 15.30 9.96 12.67
CA TYR A 308 15.71 8.93 13.62
C TYR A 308 17.10 9.25 14.18
N THR A 309 17.23 9.53 15.48
CA THR A 309 18.50 9.82 16.14
C THR A 309 18.88 8.74 17.15
N ASN A 310 20.19 8.50 17.33
CA ASN A 310 20.71 7.59 18.33
C ASN A 310 22.03 8.10 18.95
N SER A 311 23.12 8.06 18.20
CA SER A 311 24.42 8.58 18.67
C SER A 311 24.34 10.07 18.96
N ASN A 312 24.83 10.49 20.12
CA ASN A 312 24.77 11.89 20.56
C ASN A 312 23.35 12.49 20.44
N SER A 313 22.31 11.71 20.75
CA SER A 313 20.90 12.02 20.47
C SER A 313 20.52 13.46 20.88
N ARG A 314 21.01 13.95 22.04
CA ARG A 314 20.77 15.34 22.48
C ARG A 314 21.25 16.37 21.47
N GLN A 315 22.53 16.27 21.04
CA GLN A 315 23.12 17.21 20.09
C GLN A 315 22.47 17.10 18.73
N THR A 316 22.21 15.87 18.28
CA THR A 316 21.61 15.59 16.98
C THR A 316 20.19 16.12 16.90
N MET A 317 19.32 15.82 17.89
CA MET A 317 17.97 16.39 17.94
C MET A 317 17.97 17.92 18.03
N THR A 318 18.92 18.50 18.79
CA THR A 318 19.04 19.97 18.90
C THR A 318 19.46 20.60 17.58
N ALA A 319 20.38 19.98 16.83
CA ALA A 319 20.80 20.45 15.51
C ALA A 319 19.64 20.34 14.51
N ILE A 320 18.96 19.21 14.44
CA ILE A 320 17.76 19.02 13.60
C ILE A 320 16.72 20.10 13.90
N TYR A 321 16.41 20.33 15.18
CA TYR A 321 15.47 21.39 15.57
C TYR A 321 15.91 22.77 15.08
N ASN A 322 17.17 23.17 15.34
CA ASN A 322 17.65 24.51 15.03
C ASN A 322 17.86 24.72 13.52
N ASP A 323 18.47 23.76 12.83
CA ASP A 323 19.00 23.93 11.48
C ASP A 323 17.97 23.56 10.39
N ILE A 324 16.92 22.80 10.77
CA ILE A 324 15.88 22.34 9.85
C ILE A 324 14.51 22.90 10.26
N TYR A 325 13.93 22.42 11.35
CA TYR A 325 12.54 22.76 11.71
C TYR A 325 12.36 24.25 12.06
N LYS A 326 13.23 24.78 12.87
CA LYS A 326 13.15 26.19 13.29
C LYS A 326 13.66 27.18 12.22
N ALA A 327 14.68 26.78 11.46
CA ALA A 327 15.26 27.62 10.40
C ALA A 327 14.38 27.63 9.14
N HIS A 328 13.60 26.58 8.89
CA HIS A 328 12.81 26.39 7.69
C HIS A 328 11.33 26.08 8.02
N PRO A 329 10.62 27.03 8.68
CA PRO A 329 9.21 26.85 9.03
C PRO A 329 8.30 26.77 7.79
N GLU A 330 8.76 27.19 6.61
CA GLU A 330 8.06 27.05 5.34
C GLU A 330 7.76 25.59 4.99
N TYR A 331 8.52 24.63 5.52
CA TYR A 331 8.29 23.20 5.32
C TYR A 331 7.41 22.56 6.41
N SER A 332 6.70 23.36 7.21
CA SER A 332 5.88 22.82 8.30
C SER A 332 4.74 21.89 7.82
N GLY A 333 4.27 22.03 6.59
CA GLY A 333 3.33 21.12 5.95
C GLY A 333 3.87 19.69 5.72
N LEU A 334 5.20 19.54 5.72
CA LEU A 334 5.88 18.25 5.54
C LEU A 334 6.22 17.55 6.86
N TRP A 335 5.90 18.12 8.01
CA TRP A 335 6.27 17.52 9.29
C TRP A 335 5.22 16.48 9.69
N PHE A 336 5.63 15.23 9.80
CA PHE A 336 4.74 14.19 10.29
C PHE A 336 4.40 14.42 11.75
N ASN A 337 3.12 14.70 12.03
CA ASN A 337 2.67 15.02 13.37
C ASN A 337 2.12 13.76 14.05
N TRP A 338 2.54 13.52 15.29
CA TRP A 338 2.01 12.49 16.15
C TRP A 338 1.67 13.07 17.52
N ASP A 339 0.52 12.74 18.09
CA ASP A 339 0.04 13.35 19.33
C ASP A 339 0.04 14.90 19.28
N GLY A 340 -0.25 15.49 18.11
CA GLY A 340 -0.35 16.95 17.94
C GLY A 340 0.99 17.71 17.89
N LYS A 341 2.11 17.01 17.71
CA LYS A 341 3.45 17.60 17.56
C LYS A 341 4.23 16.92 16.45
N PRO A 342 5.17 17.61 15.78
CA PRO A 342 6.10 16.95 14.87
C PRO A 342 6.79 15.77 15.58
N MET A 343 6.86 14.62 14.93
CA MET A 343 7.50 13.43 15.50
C MET A 343 9.01 13.45 15.25
N ILE A 344 9.77 13.07 16.26
CA ILE A 344 11.20 12.74 16.14
C ILE A 344 11.50 11.50 16.98
N ILE A 345 12.45 10.69 16.54
CA ILE A 345 12.86 9.47 17.25
C ILE A 345 14.21 9.72 17.92
N GLY A 346 14.29 9.45 19.24
CA GLY A 346 15.52 9.68 19.99
C GLY A 346 15.42 9.37 21.48
N ASP A 347 16.44 9.77 22.24
CA ASP A 347 16.45 9.65 23.70
C ASP A 347 15.79 10.90 24.33
N GLU A 348 14.53 10.75 24.72
CA GLU A 348 13.78 11.83 25.37
C GLU A 348 14.48 12.32 26.65
N SER A 349 15.11 11.42 27.42
CA SER A 349 15.77 11.79 28.68
C SER A 349 16.94 12.77 28.44
N ALA A 350 17.60 12.66 27.31
CA ALA A 350 18.69 13.52 26.89
C ALA A 350 18.24 14.84 26.24
N ALA A 351 17.00 14.95 25.76
CA ALA A 351 16.50 16.10 25.01
C ALA A 351 16.45 17.39 25.84
N THR A 352 16.68 18.53 25.17
CA THR A 352 16.53 19.86 25.80
C THR A 352 15.06 20.18 26.04
N ALA A 353 14.78 21.16 26.92
CA ALA A 353 13.42 21.60 27.19
C ALA A 353 12.73 22.16 25.92
N GLU A 354 13.46 22.86 25.06
CA GLU A 354 12.95 23.37 23.78
C GLU A 354 12.54 22.21 22.83
N VAL A 355 13.41 21.21 22.68
CA VAL A 355 13.15 20.02 21.85
C VAL A 355 11.92 19.25 22.37
N LYS A 356 11.81 19.01 23.68
CA LYS A 356 10.64 18.36 24.31
C LYS A 356 9.33 19.16 24.13
N SER A 357 9.45 20.47 24.14
CA SER A 357 8.28 21.35 23.94
C SER A 357 7.77 21.30 22.51
N PHE A 358 8.66 21.18 21.53
CA PHE A 358 8.34 21.22 20.11
C PHE A 358 7.96 19.85 19.55
N PHE A 359 8.72 18.81 19.86
CA PHE A 359 8.52 17.48 19.29
C PHE A 359 7.72 16.54 20.18
N ARG A 360 7.02 15.60 19.54
CA ARG A 360 6.68 14.30 20.11
C ARG A 360 7.90 13.38 19.93
N ILE A 361 8.58 13.07 20.99
CA ILE A 361 9.79 12.24 20.96
C ILE A 361 9.37 10.78 21.20
N LYS A 362 9.53 9.92 20.19
CA LYS A 362 9.43 8.47 20.33
C LYS A 362 10.79 7.91 20.75
N ALA A 363 10.79 6.92 21.62
CA ALA A 363 12.05 6.33 22.06
C ALA A 363 12.71 5.51 20.93
N ASN A 364 13.96 5.81 20.62
CA ASN A 364 14.73 4.97 19.71
C ASN A 364 14.85 3.55 20.28
N GLN A 365 14.58 2.53 19.47
CA GLN A 365 14.57 1.13 19.88
C GLN A 365 15.49 0.30 19.00
N TRP A 366 16.54 -0.24 19.58
CA TRP A 366 17.43 -1.18 18.92
C TRP A 366 16.94 -2.62 19.09
N PRO A 367 17.21 -3.49 18.11
CA PRO A 367 16.70 -4.87 18.11
C PRO A 367 17.29 -5.75 19.21
N ASN A 368 18.44 -5.39 19.78
CA ASN A 368 19.15 -6.11 20.85
C ASN A 368 19.02 -5.46 22.23
N GLU A 369 18.23 -4.39 22.35
CA GLU A 369 17.92 -3.75 23.63
C GLU A 369 16.61 -4.32 24.22
N ASP A 370 16.42 -4.12 25.54
CA ASP A 370 15.14 -4.36 26.18
C ASP A 370 14.05 -3.50 25.54
N LYS A 371 12.86 -4.07 25.42
CA LYS A 371 11.72 -3.36 24.85
C LYS A 371 11.39 -2.11 25.66
N LYS A 372 11.28 -0.98 24.97
CA LYS A 372 10.73 0.28 25.50
C LYS A 372 9.27 0.38 25.07
N ASP A 373 8.34 0.64 25.95
CA ASP A 373 6.92 0.69 25.63
C ASP A 373 6.61 1.73 24.56
N ASP A 374 7.21 2.93 24.64
CA ASP A 374 7.13 3.99 23.64
C ASP A 374 8.22 3.88 22.56
N GLY A 375 8.69 2.68 22.29
CA GLY A 375 9.78 2.42 21.33
C GLY A 375 9.33 2.59 19.88
N PHE A 376 10.23 3.11 19.06
CA PHE A 376 10.12 3.10 17.60
C PHE A 376 11.18 2.15 17.05
N PRO A 377 10.82 0.90 16.69
CA PRO A 377 11.78 -0.10 16.25
C PRO A 377 12.20 0.15 14.80
N TRP A 378 13.52 0.23 14.55
CA TRP A 378 13.99 0.28 13.17
C TRP A 378 14.09 -1.12 12.54
N MET A 379 14.31 -2.14 13.36
CA MET A 379 14.33 -3.57 13.00
C MET A 379 14.12 -4.41 14.25
N GLU A 380 13.64 -5.64 14.08
CA GLU A 380 13.51 -6.61 15.17
C GLU A 380 14.33 -7.86 14.91
N PHE A 381 14.85 -8.50 15.98
CA PHE A 381 15.54 -9.79 15.94
C PHE A 381 14.69 -10.87 16.62
N SER A 382 15.00 -11.14 17.90
CA SER A 382 14.33 -12.20 18.68
C SER A 382 12.85 -11.93 18.95
N ARG A 383 12.42 -10.66 18.95
CA ARG A 383 11.01 -10.27 19.11
C ARG A 383 10.21 -10.36 17.81
N SER A 384 10.87 -10.47 16.66
CA SER A 384 10.22 -10.51 15.35
C SER A 384 9.16 -11.60 15.29
N LEU A 385 8.02 -11.29 14.68
CA LEU A 385 6.84 -12.18 14.57
C LEU A 385 6.30 -12.66 15.94
N THR A 386 6.37 -11.81 16.95
CA THR A 386 5.78 -12.05 18.28
C THR A 386 5.03 -10.81 18.74
N ASP A 387 4.13 -10.96 19.71
CA ASP A 387 3.40 -9.83 20.29
C ASP A 387 4.32 -8.81 20.97
N ASN A 388 5.53 -9.21 21.33
CA ASN A 388 6.55 -8.31 21.84
C ASN A 388 7.16 -7.37 20.77
N ALA A 389 6.89 -7.60 19.48
CA ALA A 389 7.27 -6.70 18.40
C ALA A 389 6.22 -5.59 18.14
N VAL A 390 5.09 -5.62 18.83
CA VAL A 390 4.11 -4.53 18.82
C VAL A 390 4.46 -3.54 19.92
N TYR A 391 4.61 -2.27 19.56
CA TYR A 391 4.98 -1.18 20.47
C TYR A 391 3.80 -0.23 20.64
N GLY A 392 3.74 0.42 21.78
CA GLY A 392 2.74 1.40 22.13
C GLY A 392 2.55 1.47 23.64
N LEU A 393 2.23 2.66 24.14
CA LEU A 393 1.95 2.88 25.55
C LEU A 393 0.59 2.27 25.88
N ASN A 394 0.50 1.68 27.09
CA ASN A 394 -0.78 1.30 27.70
C ASN A 394 -1.55 0.20 26.95
N GLY A 395 -0.84 -0.66 26.21
CA GLY A 395 -1.49 -1.73 25.46
C GLY A 395 -2.01 -1.34 24.08
N ILE A 396 -1.91 -0.06 23.70
CA ILE A 396 -2.21 0.39 22.32
C ILE A 396 -1.23 -0.29 21.37
N ARG A 397 -1.74 -0.82 20.27
CA ARG A 397 -0.93 -1.33 19.17
C ARG A 397 -0.58 -0.16 18.25
N GLU A 398 0.47 0.59 18.61
CA GLU A 398 0.81 1.83 17.94
C GLU A 398 1.69 1.59 16.72
N ILE A 399 2.78 0.81 16.87
CA ILE A 399 3.73 0.60 15.78
C ILE A 399 4.29 -0.81 15.74
N MET A 400 4.48 -1.33 14.54
CA MET A 400 5.32 -2.49 14.24
C MET A 400 6.32 -2.17 13.14
N ASN A 401 7.51 -2.77 13.24
CA ASN A 401 8.47 -2.79 12.14
C ASN A 401 8.22 -3.98 11.22
N VAL A 402 8.37 -3.78 9.92
CA VAL A 402 8.51 -4.82 8.90
C VAL A 402 9.84 -4.65 8.19
N SER A 403 10.63 -5.72 8.14
CA SER A 403 11.97 -5.69 7.55
C SER A 403 12.04 -6.62 6.35
N ILE A 404 12.67 -6.15 5.27
CA ILE A 404 12.89 -6.95 4.05
C ILE A 404 13.83 -8.10 4.37
N ALA A 405 14.94 -7.82 5.07
CA ALA A 405 15.83 -8.79 5.66
C ALA A 405 16.25 -8.34 7.06
N GLN A 406 16.82 -9.24 7.86
CA GLN A 406 17.21 -8.99 9.24
C GLN A 406 18.61 -9.56 9.51
N HIS A 407 19.37 -8.88 10.37
CA HIS A 407 20.60 -9.42 10.92
C HIS A 407 20.38 -10.60 11.87
N SER A 408 21.43 -11.34 12.14
CA SER A 408 21.51 -12.23 13.29
C SER A 408 21.47 -11.45 14.60
N SER A 409 20.77 -12.00 15.60
CA SER A 409 20.72 -11.44 16.96
C SER A 409 22.07 -11.38 17.68
N THR A 410 23.10 -12.06 17.15
CA THR A 410 24.42 -12.24 17.78
C THR A 410 25.52 -11.36 17.20
N THR A 411 25.31 -10.75 16.03
CA THR A 411 26.29 -9.89 15.35
C THR A 411 25.62 -8.67 14.74
N ARG A 412 26.33 -7.56 14.75
CA ARG A 412 25.96 -6.35 14.04
C ARG A 412 26.50 -6.29 12.59
N PHE A 413 27.22 -7.34 12.15
CA PHE A 413 27.86 -7.37 10.85
C PHE A 413 27.23 -8.41 9.95
N SER A 414 27.01 -8.09 8.68
CA SER A 414 26.35 -8.92 7.68
C SER A 414 27.31 -9.79 6.87
N ALA A 415 28.42 -10.24 7.46
CA ALA A 415 29.33 -11.20 6.80
C ALA A 415 28.79 -12.61 6.79
N THR A 416 27.86 -12.92 7.62
CA THR A 416 27.40 -14.28 7.95
C THR A 416 26.82 -15.03 6.75
N ALA A 417 26.19 -14.34 5.79
CA ALA A 417 25.67 -14.95 4.57
C ALA A 417 26.75 -15.68 3.75
N TRP A 418 27.95 -15.10 3.68
CA TRP A 418 29.07 -15.70 2.94
C TRP A 418 29.75 -16.85 3.69
N TYR A 419 29.63 -16.88 5.00
CA TYR A 419 30.34 -17.85 5.88
C TYR A 419 29.40 -18.82 6.60
N GLY A 420 28.15 -18.93 6.15
CA GLY A 420 27.24 -19.99 6.54
C GLY A 420 26.35 -19.72 7.75
N ALA A 421 26.19 -18.49 8.20
CA ALA A 421 25.18 -18.18 9.20
C ALA A 421 23.76 -18.12 8.61
N ASN A 422 22.79 -18.34 9.46
CA ASN A 422 21.38 -18.46 9.09
C ASN A 422 20.60 -17.23 9.56
N ASP A 423 21.01 -16.04 9.08
CA ASP A 423 20.27 -14.81 9.32
C ASP A 423 18.96 -14.82 8.53
N ARG A 424 17.95 -14.11 8.99
CA ARG A 424 16.71 -13.91 8.24
C ARG A 424 16.95 -12.95 7.07
N SER A 425 17.43 -13.49 5.96
CA SER A 425 17.63 -12.74 4.73
C SER A 425 16.33 -12.59 3.92
N ARG A 426 16.38 -11.95 2.76
CA ARG A 426 15.24 -11.78 1.85
C ARG A 426 14.55 -13.10 1.52
N SER A 427 15.34 -14.18 1.36
CA SER A 427 14.87 -15.54 1.02
C SER A 427 14.39 -16.37 2.21
N TRP A 428 14.34 -15.80 3.42
CA TRP A 428 13.93 -16.53 4.61
C TRP A 428 12.44 -16.87 4.59
N HIS A 429 12.13 -18.15 4.75
CA HIS A 429 10.79 -18.63 5.06
C HIS A 429 10.83 -20.03 5.68
N ASN A 430 9.78 -20.45 6.36
CA ASN A 430 9.68 -21.78 6.98
C ASN A 430 10.87 -22.13 7.92
N GLY A 431 11.50 -21.14 8.53
CA GLY A 431 12.56 -21.32 9.54
C GLY A 431 13.99 -21.40 8.97
N SER A 432 14.21 -21.15 7.67
CA SER A 432 15.53 -21.10 7.05
C SER A 432 15.55 -20.22 5.80
N ASN A 433 16.75 -19.81 5.36
CA ASN A 433 16.92 -19.19 4.06
C ASN A 433 16.75 -20.23 2.94
N ASP A 434 15.96 -19.89 1.93
CA ASP A 434 15.86 -20.65 0.70
C ASP A 434 17.07 -20.34 -0.19
N THR A 435 17.78 -21.38 -0.60
CA THR A 435 18.98 -21.27 -1.43
C THR A 435 18.73 -21.65 -2.89
N SER A 436 17.47 -21.83 -3.28
CA SER A 436 17.12 -22.09 -4.68
C SER A 436 17.32 -20.83 -5.54
N ASP A 437 17.58 -21.05 -6.82
CA ASP A 437 17.74 -19.95 -7.78
C ASP A 437 16.49 -19.06 -7.79
N GLY A 438 16.68 -17.76 -7.73
CA GLY A 438 15.60 -16.77 -7.74
C GLY A 438 14.84 -16.60 -6.41
N ALA A 439 15.18 -17.35 -5.33
CA ALA A 439 14.49 -17.23 -4.04
C ALA A 439 14.55 -15.80 -3.45
N VAL A 440 15.63 -15.07 -3.73
CA VAL A 440 15.79 -13.66 -3.31
C VAL A 440 14.72 -12.76 -3.91
N ASN A 441 14.26 -13.06 -5.13
CA ASN A 441 13.26 -12.26 -5.84
C ASN A 441 11.84 -12.42 -5.26
N MET A 442 11.58 -13.49 -4.50
CA MET A 442 10.26 -13.85 -4.03
C MET A 442 9.76 -12.98 -2.86
N GLY A 443 10.70 -12.37 -2.10
CA GLY A 443 10.36 -11.52 -0.96
C GLY A 443 9.70 -12.26 0.21
N TYR A 444 10.13 -13.49 0.50
CA TYR A 444 9.50 -14.36 1.51
C TYR A 444 9.52 -13.78 2.92
N ASN A 445 10.68 -13.28 3.39
CA ASN A 445 10.75 -12.68 4.72
C ASN A 445 9.89 -11.44 4.84
N PHE A 446 9.87 -10.61 3.80
CA PHE A 446 9.05 -9.39 3.76
C PHE A 446 7.56 -9.72 3.82
N ALA A 447 7.13 -10.78 3.12
CA ALA A 447 5.77 -11.30 3.18
C ALA A 447 5.39 -11.74 4.61
N GLU A 448 6.21 -12.59 5.26
CA GLU A 448 5.96 -13.05 6.64
C GLU A 448 5.84 -11.87 7.62
N GLN A 449 6.69 -10.83 7.46
CA GLN A 449 6.66 -9.64 8.32
C GLN A 449 5.35 -8.86 8.15
N TRP A 450 4.94 -8.61 6.90
CA TRP A 450 3.73 -7.87 6.58
C TRP A 450 2.46 -8.61 7.01
N GLU A 451 2.36 -9.90 6.70
CA GLU A 451 1.20 -10.72 7.07
C GLU A 451 1.00 -10.73 8.60
N TYR A 452 2.10 -10.83 9.35
CA TYR A 452 2.04 -10.76 10.80
C TYR A 452 1.62 -9.36 11.29
N ALA A 453 2.17 -8.29 10.71
CA ALA A 453 1.85 -6.91 11.09
C ALA A 453 0.38 -6.57 10.77
N ILE A 454 -0.12 -6.94 9.59
CA ILE A 454 -1.53 -6.75 9.21
C ILE A 454 -2.46 -7.51 10.18
N ALA A 455 -2.11 -8.74 10.58
CA ALA A 455 -2.89 -9.51 11.54
C ALA A 455 -2.92 -8.88 12.95
N LYS A 456 -1.93 -8.06 13.30
CA LYS A 456 -1.89 -7.30 14.55
C LYS A 456 -2.56 -5.95 14.45
N ASP A 457 -2.73 -5.42 13.25
CA ASP A 457 -3.39 -4.16 12.91
C ASP A 457 -2.93 -2.97 13.79
N PRO A 458 -1.60 -2.64 13.83
CA PRO A 458 -1.13 -1.47 14.55
C PRO A 458 -1.58 -0.18 13.85
N GLN A 459 -1.48 0.97 14.50
CA GLN A 459 -1.76 2.28 13.87
C GLN A 459 -0.71 2.66 12.83
N MET A 460 0.53 2.23 13.03
CA MET A 460 1.67 2.48 12.15
C MET A 460 2.40 1.20 11.79
N ILE A 461 2.83 1.09 10.54
CA ILE A 461 3.85 0.11 10.10
C ILE A 461 5.06 0.87 9.61
N PHE A 462 6.23 0.48 10.09
CA PHE A 462 7.51 1.06 9.68
C PHE A 462 8.34 0.06 8.88
N ILE A 463 8.70 0.44 7.65
CA ILE A 463 9.46 -0.41 6.72
C ILE A 463 10.95 -0.11 6.83
N THR A 464 11.77 -1.13 6.95
CA THR A 464 13.21 -1.03 6.88
C THR A 464 13.70 -1.76 5.64
N GLY A 465 14.12 -1.04 4.61
CA GLY A 465 14.27 0.38 4.33
C GLY A 465 14.01 0.69 2.86
N TRP A 466 14.37 1.90 2.41
CA TRP A 466 14.24 2.27 1.00
C TRP A 466 15.55 2.11 0.22
N ASN A 467 16.63 2.80 0.63
CA ASN A 467 17.80 3.04 -0.20
C ASN A 467 19.16 2.97 0.54
N GLU A 468 19.36 2.02 1.46
CA GLU A 468 20.66 1.81 2.11
C GLU A 468 21.59 0.96 1.22
N TRP A 469 22.01 1.52 0.08
CA TRP A 469 22.80 0.81 -0.92
C TRP A 469 24.24 0.53 -0.51
N VAL A 470 24.81 1.31 0.39
CA VAL A 470 26.22 1.24 0.76
C VAL A 470 26.43 0.84 2.19
N ALA A 471 27.40 -0.03 2.42
CA ALA A 471 27.84 -0.48 3.72
C ALA A 471 29.35 -0.28 3.90
N GLN A 472 29.77 0.14 5.11
CA GLN A 472 31.18 0.34 5.39
C GLN A 472 31.89 -0.99 5.67
N ARG A 473 32.96 -1.28 4.92
CA ARG A 473 33.82 -2.42 5.19
C ARG A 473 34.51 -2.28 6.54
N GLN A 474 34.46 -3.32 7.38
CA GLN A 474 35.07 -3.40 8.68
C GLN A 474 36.30 -4.35 8.69
N ASN A 475 37.04 -4.35 9.80
CA ASN A 475 38.10 -5.37 10.02
C ASN A 475 37.45 -6.74 10.11
N GLY A 476 38.05 -7.73 9.45
CA GLY A 476 37.63 -9.11 9.54
C GLY A 476 37.60 -9.64 10.97
N ILE A 477 36.72 -10.59 11.24
CA ILE A 477 36.65 -11.34 12.48
C ILE A 477 37.10 -12.79 12.25
N ALA A 478 37.35 -13.56 13.31
CA ALA A 478 37.90 -14.90 13.21
C ALA A 478 37.02 -15.82 12.34
N GLY A 479 37.54 -16.25 11.20
CA GLY A 479 36.87 -17.10 10.21
C GLY A 479 36.06 -16.33 9.17
N GLU A 480 35.92 -15.00 9.30
CA GLU A 480 35.15 -14.13 8.41
C GLU A 480 36.02 -12.92 8.01
N PRO A 481 36.90 -13.05 7.00
CA PRO A 481 37.83 -11.98 6.66
C PRO A 481 37.18 -10.73 6.02
N ILE A 482 36.01 -10.89 5.39
CA ILE A 482 35.30 -9.78 4.74
C ILE A 482 33.99 -9.52 5.47
N VAL A 483 33.90 -8.33 6.11
CA VAL A 483 32.79 -7.96 6.99
C VAL A 483 32.34 -6.54 6.69
N PHE A 484 31.02 -6.34 6.63
CA PHE A 484 30.39 -5.05 6.44
C PHE A 484 29.46 -4.71 7.60
N VAL A 485 29.27 -3.41 7.85
CA VAL A 485 28.19 -2.95 8.70
C VAL A 485 26.90 -3.10 7.89
N ASP A 486 25.90 -3.73 8.48
CA ASP A 486 24.54 -3.87 7.94
C ASP A 486 24.40 -4.76 6.71
N CYS A 487 24.67 -4.29 5.50
CA CYS A 487 24.37 -5.02 4.26
C CYS A 487 25.64 -5.54 3.57
N ALA A 488 25.80 -6.86 3.47
CA ALA A 488 26.93 -7.46 2.78
C ALA A 488 26.63 -7.75 1.31
N ASN A 489 25.46 -8.28 1.01
CA ASN A 489 25.04 -8.67 -0.34
C ASN A 489 23.54 -8.49 -0.53
N GLU A 490 23.05 -8.79 -1.73
CA GLU A 490 21.64 -8.66 -2.12
C GLU A 490 20.70 -9.37 -1.12
N ASN A 491 20.99 -10.64 -0.78
CA ASN A 491 20.10 -11.41 0.09
C ASN A 491 20.00 -10.86 1.53
N ASN A 492 21.05 -10.22 2.04
CA ASN A 492 21.07 -9.62 3.38
C ASN A 492 20.68 -8.13 3.41
N SER A 493 20.57 -7.48 2.27
CA SER A 493 20.15 -6.06 2.18
C SER A 493 18.68 -5.90 2.52
N ARG A 494 18.27 -4.66 2.87
CA ARG A 494 16.96 -4.39 3.49
C ARG A 494 16.11 -3.38 2.74
N ASP A 495 16.44 -3.10 1.49
CA ASP A 495 15.89 -1.97 0.77
C ASP A 495 14.91 -2.39 -0.31
N ALA A 496 13.87 -1.56 -0.53
CA ALA A 496 12.82 -1.78 -1.51
C ALA A 496 13.01 -0.98 -2.81
N GLU A 497 13.98 -0.05 -2.85
CA GLU A 497 14.31 0.68 -4.09
C GLU A 497 14.68 -0.30 -5.20
N PRO A 498 14.16 -0.10 -6.43
CA PRO A 498 14.45 -0.97 -7.55
C PRO A 498 15.95 -1.13 -7.84
N MET A 499 16.32 -2.34 -8.19
CA MET A 499 17.67 -2.77 -8.46
C MET A 499 17.88 -3.00 -9.95
N LYS A 500 19.05 -2.65 -10.45
CA LYS A 500 19.47 -3.05 -11.79
C LYS A 500 19.89 -4.52 -11.75
N ASP A 501 19.39 -5.32 -12.67
CA ASP A 501 19.52 -6.78 -12.59
C ASP A 501 18.90 -7.32 -11.28
N GLY A 502 19.25 -8.50 -10.78
CA GLY A 502 18.75 -9.02 -9.51
C GLY A 502 17.23 -9.06 -9.38
N PHE A 503 16.67 -8.54 -8.28
CA PHE A 503 15.23 -8.57 -8.02
C PHE A 503 14.43 -7.49 -8.77
N GLY A 504 15.06 -6.56 -9.50
CA GLY A 504 14.35 -5.50 -10.22
C GLY A 504 13.49 -4.61 -9.32
N ASP A 505 12.21 -4.45 -9.65
CA ASP A 505 11.23 -3.69 -8.88
C ASP A 505 10.28 -4.56 -8.02
N ASN A 506 10.58 -5.86 -7.90
CA ASN A 506 9.69 -6.81 -7.23
C ASN A 506 9.40 -6.44 -5.76
N TYR A 507 10.35 -5.85 -5.04
CA TYR A 507 10.15 -5.42 -3.65
C TYR A 507 9.35 -4.14 -3.56
N TYR A 508 9.54 -3.21 -4.50
CA TYR A 508 8.72 -2.02 -4.61
C TYR A 508 7.25 -2.40 -4.88
N MET A 509 6.99 -3.25 -5.85
CA MET A 509 5.66 -3.73 -6.17
C MET A 509 5.02 -4.54 -5.02
N GLN A 510 5.82 -5.39 -4.35
CA GLN A 510 5.37 -6.12 -3.17
C GLN A 510 5.04 -5.16 -2.00
N MET A 511 5.82 -4.10 -1.82
CA MET A 511 5.55 -3.07 -0.81
C MET A 511 4.20 -2.39 -1.08
N ILE A 512 3.93 -1.94 -2.30
CA ILE A 512 2.63 -1.37 -2.68
C ILE A 512 1.49 -2.36 -2.40
N ASN A 513 1.66 -3.64 -2.77
CA ASN A 513 0.66 -4.67 -2.51
C ASN A 513 0.28 -4.74 -1.03
N TYR A 514 1.25 -4.80 -0.12
CA TYR A 514 0.99 -4.91 1.31
C TYR A 514 0.50 -3.60 1.94
N ILE A 515 0.96 -2.44 1.46
CA ILE A 515 0.42 -1.14 1.88
C ILE A 515 -1.08 -1.10 1.58
N ARG A 516 -1.51 -1.49 0.39
CA ARG A 516 -2.93 -1.56 0.01
C ARG A 516 -3.72 -2.58 0.83
N MET A 517 -3.15 -3.72 1.17
CA MET A 517 -3.79 -4.69 2.07
C MET A 517 -3.99 -4.12 3.48
N TYR A 518 -3.11 -3.26 3.93
CA TYR A 518 -3.12 -2.65 5.27
C TYR A 518 -3.94 -1.36 5.32
N LYS A 519 -3.71 -0.41 4.41
CA LYS A 519 -4.39 0.89 4.36
C LYS A 519 -5.70 0.85 3.55
N GLY A 520 -5.89 -0.13 2.67
CA GLY A 520 -6.93 -0.10 1.65
C GLY A 520 -6.51 0.69 0.42
N THR A 521 -7.45 1.03 -0.46
CA THR A 521 -7.21 1.83 -1.66
C THR A 521 -8.36 2.79 -1.93
N ASP A 522 -8.07 3.86 -2.64
CA ASP A 522 -9.08 4.74 -3.19
C ASP A 522 -9.95 4.03 -4.23
N PRO A 523 -11.18 4.48 -4.43
CA PRO A 523 -12.05 3.91 -5.45
C PRO A 523 -11.49 4.15 -6.85
N LYS A 524 -11.83 3.26 -7.77
CA LYS A 524 -11.54 3.45 -9.20
C LYS A 524 -12.18 4.74 -9.70
N VAL A 525 -11.50 5.39 -10.65
CA VAL A 525 -11.99 6.61 -11.31
C VAL A 525 -13.34 6.33 -11.98
N ASN A 526 -14.30 7.23 -11.82
CA ASN A 526 -15.61 7.11 -12.47
C ASN A 526 -15.45 7.36 -13.98
N ILE A 527 -15.81 6.37 -14.80
CA ILE A 527 -15.68 6.45 -16.27
C ILE A 527 -16.73 7.33 -16.96
N GLY A 528 -17.64 7.92 -16.22
CA GLY A 528 -18.68 8.80 -16.78
C GLY A 528 -19.69 8.09 -17.69
N GLY A 529 -20.56 8.88 -18.29
CA GLY A 529 -21.51 8.42 -19.31
C GLY A 529 -20.95 8.46 -20.74
N ASN A 530 -21.79 8.12 -21.71
CA ASN A 530 -21.44 8.29 -23.12
C ASN A 530 -21.26 9.80 -23.45
N ASN A 531 -20.12 10.12 -24.06
CA ASN A 531 -19.78 11.47 -24.50
C ASN A 531 -18.94 11.42 -25.77
N THR A 532 -19.53 11.80 -26.90
CA THR A 532 -18.85 11.77 -28.20
C THR A 532 -17.93 12.97 -28.36
N ILE A 533 -16.70 12.73 -28.76
CA ILE A 533 -15.69 13.76 -29.06
C ILE A 533 -15.50 13.88 -30.56
N ASP A 534 -15.72 15.09 -31.07
CA ASP A 534 -15.36 15.43 -32.47
C ASP A 534 -13.86 15.78 -32.56
N ILE A 535 -13.06 14.89 -33.15
CA ILE A 535 -11.61 15.09 -33.28
C ILE A 535 -11.26 16.31 -34.15
N SER A 536 -12.15 16.74 -35.05
CA SER A 536 -11.94 17.97 -35.81
C SER A 536 -12.35 19.25 -35.07
N GLY A 537 -13.08 19.09 -33.96
CA GLY A 537 -13.61 20.18 -33.15
C GLY A 537 -12.60 20.84 -32.20
N SER A 538 -13.10 21.75 -31.36
CA SER A 538 -12.29 22.40 -30.30
C SER A 538 -11.96 21.44 -29.17
N PHE A 539 -10.80 21.62 -28.53
CA PHE A 539 -10.43 20.93 -27.26
C PHE A 539 -11.34 21.33 -26.08
N ASP A 540 -12.11 22.43 -26.17
CA ASP A 540 -13.04 22.85 -25.11
C ASP A 540 -14.11 21.80 -24.77
N GLN A 541 -14.43 20.90 -25.69
CA GLN A 541 -15.37 19.80 -25.46
C GLN A 541 -14.92 18.85 -24.35
N TRP A 542 -13.61 18.81 -24.03
CA TRP A 542 -13.02 18.04 -22.94
C TRP A 542 -13.28 18.64 -21.55
N ASN A 543 -13.87 19.85 -21.48
CA ASN A 543 -14.29 20.50 -20.23
C ASN A 543 -15.74 20.17 -19.83
N SER A 544 -16.36 19.21 -20.49
CA SER A 544 -17.72 18.74 -20.16
C SER A 544 -17.76 18.05 -18.81
N ASP A 545 -18.73 18.38 -17.95
CA ASP A 545 -18.96 17.73 -16.67
C ASP A 545 -19.27 16.23 -16.79
N ASN A 546 -19.60 15.74 -17.98
CA ASN A 546 -19.80 14.31 -18.25
C ASN A 546 -18.50 13.54 -18.40
N ILE A 547 -17.37 14.21 -18.57
CA ILE A 547 -16.04 13.59 -18.64
C ILE A 547 -15.42 13.61 -17.25
N THR A 548 -15.68 12.55 -16.49
CA THR A 548 -15.27 12.42 -15.11
C THR A 548 -13.95 11.67 -14.96
N ALA A 549 -13.55 10.87 -15.96
CA ALA A 549 -12.28 10.17 -15.95
C ALA A 549 -11.13 11.14 -16.31
N GLN A 550 -10.50 11.63 -15.28
CA GLN A 550 -9.37 12.56 -15.32
C GLN A 550 -8.21 11.99 -14.53
N TYR A 551 -7.00 12.25 -15.00
CA TYR A 551 -5.78 11.73 -14.43
C TYR A 551 -4.71 12.82 -14.44
N LYS A 552 -3.76 12.72 -13.52
CA LYS A 552 -2.67 13.68 -13.33
C LYS A 552 -1.33 12.98 -13.35
N ASP A 553 -0.34 13.69 -13.87
CA ASP A 553 1.06 13.29 -13.75
C ASP A 553 1.88 14.38 -13.07
N TYR A 554 3.10 14.04 -12.67
CA TYR A 554 4.02 14.91 -11.94
C TYR A 554 4.59 15.98 -12.87
N SER A 555 4.46 17.26 -12.49
CA SER A 555 5.04 18.36 -13.26
C SER A 555 6.56 18.45 -13.10
N GLY A 556 7.30 18.64 -14.18
CA GLY A 556 8.74 18.86 -14.18
C GLY A 556 9.58 17.61 -13.91
N ASP A 557 9.01 16.44 -14.05
CA ASP A 557 9.71 15.16 -13.83
C ASP A 557 10.54 14.71 -15.05
N THR A 558 10.37 15.39 -16.19
CA THR A 558 11.22 15.33 -17.37
C THR A 558 12.56 16.06 -17.23
N ALA A 559 12.89 16.55 -16.04
CA ALA A 559 14.11 17.27 -15.73
C ALA A 559 15.37 16.49 -16.16
N TYR A 560 16.34 17.18 -16.74
CA TYR A 560 17.59 16.56 -17.16
C TYR A 560 18.45 16.14 -15.97
N ARG A 561 19.03 14.95 -16.07
CA ARG A 561 20.01 14.46 -15.12
C ARG A 561 21.42 14.83 -15.59
N ASN A 562 22.20 15.44 -14.71
CA ASN A 562 23.64 15.62 -14.86
C ASN A 562 24.27 15.64 -13.47
N SER A 563 24.58 14.47 -12.95
CA SER A 563 25.06 14.28 -11.58
C SER A 563 26.30 13.42 -11.53
N VAL A 564 27.12 13.61 -10.50
CA VAL A 564 28.33 12.81 -10.27
C VAL A 564 28.04 11.80 -9.17
N GLY A 565 28.21 10.52 -9.49
CA GLY A 565 28.10 9.42 -8.56
C GLY A 565 29.45 8.93 -8.00
N PHE A 566 29.44 7.73 -7.43
CA PHE A 566 30.65 7.09 -6.92
C PHE A 566 31.70 6.86 -8.01
N GLY A 567 32.96 6.91 -7.63
CA GLY A 567 34.10 6.77 -8.57
C GLY A 567 34.21 7.88 -9.61
N LEU A 568 33.60 9.05 -9.36
CA LEU A 568 33.51 10.17 -10.28
C LEU A 568 32.75 9.80 -11.59
N LYS A 569 31.90 8.76 -11.54
CA LYS A 569 31.03 8.37 -12.65
C LYS A 569 30.00 9.48 -12.86
N VAL A 570 29.88 9.97 -14.09
CA VAL A 570 28.92 11.01 -14.44
C VAL A 570 27.67 10.38 -15.05
N TYR A 571 26.52 10.62 -14.44
CA TYR A 571 25.22 10.21 -14.94
C TYR A 571 24.57 11.36 -15.69
N ARG A 572 24.17 11.10 -16.93
CA ARG A 572 23.49 12.07 -17.78
C ARG A 572 22.27 11.43 -18.40
N ASN A 573 21.17 12.17 -18.33
CA ASN A 573 19.94 11.83 -19.04
C ASN A 573 19.34 13.13 -19.59
N TYR A 574 19.13 13.20 -20.88
CA TYR A 574 18.58 14.34 -21.60
C TYR A 574 17.39 13.90 -22.46
N THR A 575 16.77 12.75 -22.13
CA THR A 575 15.66 12.18 -22.89
C THR A 575 14.32 12.83 -22.57
N GLY A 576 14.20 13.54 -21.45
CA GLY A 576 12.99 14.23 -21.04
C GLY A 576 12.53 15.27 -22.07
N ARG A 577 11.28 15.17 -22.49
CA ARG A 577 10.56 16.14 -23.34
C ARG A 577 9.06 15.93 -23.17
N ASN A 578 8.21 16.84 -23.64
CA ASN A 578 6.76 16.73 -23.59
C ASN A 578 6.25 16.34 -22.19
N ASP A 579 6.62 17.13 -21.17
CA ASP A 579 6.24 16.96 -19.76
C ASP A 579 4.71 16.82 -19.63
N ILE A 580 4.23 15.59 -19.48
CA ILE A 580 2.81 15.21 -19.46
C ILE A 580 2.22 15.67 -18.13
N GLN A 581 1.01 16.26 -18.16
CA GLN A 581 0.41 16.81 -16.94
C GLN A 581 -1.02 16.33 -16.70
N ASN A 582 -1.86 16.40 -17.70
CA ASN A 582 -3.26 16.06 -17.55
C ASN A 582 -3.72 15.09 -18.62
N MET A 583 -4.45 14.07 -18.23
CA MET A 583 -5.04 13.11 -19.13
C MET A 583 -6.52 12.96 -18.84
N LYS A 584 -7.30 12.71 -19.89
CA LYS A 584 -8.73 12.41 -19.76
C LYS A 584 -9.10 11.28 -20.70
N VAL A 585 -10.09 10.49 -20.30
CA VAL A 585 -10.66 9.45 -21.15
C VAL A 585 -12.17 9.65 -21.24
N ALA A 586 -12.69 9.61 -22.45
CA ALA A 586 -14.13 9.63 -22.72
C ALA A 586 -14.52 8.43 -23.59
N ARG A 587 -15.80 8.10 -23.64
CA ARG A 587 -16.31 6.99 -24.44
C ARG A 587 -17.69 7.28 -24.99
N ASP A 588 -17.98 6.66 -26.11
CA ASP A 588 -19.36 6.50 -26.61
C ASP A 588 -19.58 5.06 -27.08
N THR A 589 -20.67 4.82 -27.82
CA THR A 589 -21.00 3.49 -28.34
C THR A 589 -20.03 2.97 -29.38
N ASN A 590 -19.23 3.83 -30.03
CA ASN A 590 -18.38 3.51 -31.16
C ASN A 590 -16.89 3.62 -30.85
N ASN A 591 -16.51 4.52 -29.96
CA ASN A 591 -15.12 4.90 -29.73
C ASN A 591 -14.76 5.00 -28.26
N ILE A 592 -13.48 4.85 -27.97
CA ILE A 592 -12.81 5.36 -26.77
C ILE A 592 -11.95 6.53 -27.20
N TYR A 593 -12.04 7.63 -26.46
CA TYR A 593 -11.33 8.87 -26.73
C TYR A 593 -10.30 9.13 -25.64
N PHE A 594 -9.11 9.55 -26.05
CA PHE A 594 -8.04 9.89 -25.12
C PHE A 594 -7.58 11.32 -25.36
N TYR A 595 -7.36 12.03 -24.28
CA TYR A 595 -6.80 13.37 -24.23
C TYR A 595 -5.56 13.37 -23.36
N VAL A 596 -4.58 14.14 -23.76
CA VAL A 596 -3.39 14.44 -22.96
C VAL A 596 -2.95 15.88 -23.24
N ASP A 597 -2.46 16.56 -22.20
CA ASP A 597 -1.74 17.81 -22.36
C ASP A 597 -0.37 17.76 -21.68
N THR A 598 0.50 18.64 -22.12
CA THR A 598 1.88 18.79 -21.64
C THR A 598 2.12 20.20 -21.10
N ALA A 599 3.18 20.40 -20.31
CA ALA A 599 3.55 21.70 -19.75
C ALA A 599 3.79 22.76 -20.85
N ASP A 600 4.55 22.37 -21.87
CA ASP A 600 4.89 23.22 -23.04
C ASP A 600 4.27 22.64 -24.32
N SER A 601 4.35 23.36 -25.44
CA SER A 601 3.88 22.90 -26.74
C SER A 601 4.51 21.55 -27.11
N ILE A 602 3.65 20.59 -27.53
CA ILE A 602 4.09 19.26 -27.94
C ILE A 602 5.07 19.33 -29.09
N THR A 603 6.15 18.60 -29.04
CA THR A 603 7.19 18.55 -30.06
C THR A 603 6.67 17.96 -31.39
N GLU A 604 7.40 18.21 -32.50
CA GLU A 604 7.08 17.54 -33.77
C GLU A 604 7.16 16.01 -33.66
N PRO A 605 6.26 15.29 -34.34
CA PRO A 605 6.20 13.82 -34.24
C PRO A 605 7.47 13.12 -34.70
N THR A 606 7.91 12.16 -33.92
CA THR A 606 9.04 11.24 -34.20
C THR A 606 8.63 9.82 -33.81
N GLU A 607 9.56 8.86 -33.81
CA GLU A 607 9.37 7.58 -33.13
C GLU A 607 9.27 7.80 -31.61
N HIS A 608 8.53 6.95 -30.93
CA HIS A 608 8.28 7.00 -29.47
C HIS A 608 7.76 8.38 -28.99
N TRP A 609 6.92 8.99 -29.82
CA TRP A 609 6.38 10.32 -29.58
C TRP A 609 4.94 10.23 -29.06
N MET A 610 4.69 10.78 -27.89
CA MET A 610 3.36 10.77 -27.25
C MET A 610 2.67 9.41 -27.45
N THR A 611 3.35 8.36 -27.04
CA THR A 611 2.92 6.97 -27.19
C THR A 611 1.88 6.61 -26.15
N LEU A 612 0.77 6.03 -26.58
CA LEU A 612 -0.27 5.53 -25.69
C LEU A 612 -0.26 4.00 -25.69
N PHE A 613 0.11 3.40 -24.56
CA PHE A 613 0.01 1.97 -24.31
C PHE A 613 -1.36 1.65 -23.69
N ILE A 614 -2.01 0.59 -24.16
CA ILE A 614 -3.33 0.16 -23.70
C ILE A 614 -3.29 -1.33 -23.34
N ASN A 615 -3.91 -1.64 -22.21
CA ASN A 615 -4.31 -2.97 -21.81
C ASN A 615 -5.85 -3.02 -21.85
N THR A 616 -6.43 -3.86 -22.70
CA THR A 616 -7.88 -3.98 -22.84
C THR A 616 -8.52 -4.88 -21.77
N GLY A 617 -7.73 -5.52 -20.91
CA GLY A 617 -8.19 -6.52 -19.95
C GLY A 617 -8.66 -7.84 -20.59
N ASN A 618 -8.38 -8.06 -21.88
CA ASN A 618 -8.74 -9.29 -22.57
C ASN A 618 -7.66 -10.36 -22.38
N GLU A 619 -7.92 -11.32 -21.50
CA GLU A 619 -7.00 -12.42 -21.18
C GLU A 619 -6.63 -13.31 -22.36
N ASN A 620 -7.35 -13.23 -23.47
CA ASN A 620 -7.05 -14.00 -24.69
C ASN A 620 -6.12 -13.26 -25.65
N HIS A 621 -5.76 -12.01 -25.36
CA HIS A 621 -4.78 -11.27 -26.16
C HIS A 621 -3.35 -11.56 -25.70
N GLU A 622 -2.47 -11.74 -26.65
CA GLU A 622 -1.03 -11.65 -26.39
C GLU A 622 -0.70 -10.22 -26.01
N ASN A 623 0.27 -10.05 -25.12
CA ASN A 623 0.64 -8.75 -24.60
C ASN A 623 2.15 -8.61 -24.40
N TRP A 624 2.63 -7.38 -24.57
CA TRP A 624 3.97 -6.97 -24.18
C TRP A 624 3.91 -6.30 -22.80
N LYS A 625 4.46 -6.96 -21.78
CA LYS A 625 4.51 -6.43 -20.41
C LYS A 625 3.14 -5.94 -19.86
N GLY A 626 2.05 -6.58 -20.32
CA GLY A 626 0.69 -6.25 -19.93
C GLY A 626 -0.09 -5.42 -20.95
N TYR A 627 0.55 -4.88 -21.99
CA TYR A 627 -0.11 -4.07 -23.03
C TYR A 627 -0.37 -4.88 -24.29
N ASP A 628 -1.60 -4.87 -24.77
CA ASP A 628 -2.03 -5.57 -25.98
C ASP A 628 -2.15 -4.63 -27.20
N TYR A 629 -2.32 -3.32 -26.98
CA TYR A 629 -2.32 -2.30 -28.02
C TYR A 629 -1.39 -1.13 -27.70
N VAL A 630 -0.90 -0.47 -28.75
CA VAL A 630 -0.11 0.75 -28.65
C VAL A 630 -0.44 1.72 -29.78
N LEU A 631 -0.41 3.02 -29.49
CA LEU A 631 -0.54 4.09 -30.47
C LEU A 631 0.71 4.95 -30.49
N ASN A 632 1.10 5.42 -31.67
CA ASN A 632 2.26 6.33 -31.86
C ASN A 632 3.61 5.77 -31.39
N ARG A 633 3.78 4.44 -31.28
CA ARG A 633 5.09 3.83 -31.11
C ARG A 633 5.97 4.16 -32.33
N THR A 634 5.41 4.05 -33.52
CA THR A 634 5.97 4.61 -34.75
C THR A 634 5.37 5.99 -35.01
N ALA A 635 6.13 6.84 -35.73
CA ALA A 635 5.69 8.20 -36.00
C ALA A 635 4.31 8.24 -36.70
N PRO A 636 3.43 9.19 -36.34
CA PRO A 636 2.13 9.39 -36.99
C PRO A 636 2.22 9.56 -38.48
N GLU A 637 1.23 9.07 -39.24
CA GLU A 637 1.16 9.13 -40.68
C GLU A 637 0.00 9.99 -41.16
N ASN A 638 0.25 10.96 -42.01
CA ASN A 638 -0.78 11.85 -42.58
C ASN A 638 -1.66 12.53 -41.50
N GLY A 639 -1.09 12.87 -40.37
CA GLY A 639 -1.82 13.49 -39.26
C GLY A 639 -2.72 12.52 -38.44
N LYS A 640 -2.53 11.22 -38.62
CA LYS A 640 -3.26 10.15 -37.88
C LYS A 640 -2.30 9.33 -37.06
N ALA A 641 -2.78 8.86 -35.92
CA ALA A 641 -2.03 7.95 -35.04
C ALA A 641 -1.98 6.54 -35.64
N VAL A 642 -0.86 5.87 -35.51
CA VAL A 642 -0.68 4.47 -35.90
C VAL A 642 -1.07 3.58 -34.73
N LEU A 643 -2.12 2.77 -34.90
CA LEU A 643 -2.54 1.76 -33.95
C LEU A 643 -1.88 0.43 -34.30
N GLU A 644 -1.22 -0.18 -33.32
CA GLU A 644 -0.60 -1.50 -33.41
C GLU A 644 -1.15 -2.43 -32.32
N LYS A 645 -1.17 -3.74 -32.60
CA LYS A 645 -1.53 -4.82 -31.65
C LYS A 645 -0.36 -5.77 -31.48
N TYR A 646 -0.11 -6.23 -30.26
CA TYR A 646 0.94 -7.22 -30.01
C TYR A 646 0.48 -8.63 -30.39
N ASP A 647 1.32 -9.38 -31.09
CA ASP A 647 1.00 -10.75 -31.57
C ASP A 647 1.70 -11.86 -30.79
N GLY A 648 2.41 -11.50 -29.73
CA GLY A 648 3.25 -12.39 -28.91
C GLY A 648 4.74 -12.29 -29.22
N GLU A 649 5.12 -11.72 -30.35
CA GLU A 649 6.52 -11.49 -30.74
C GLU A 649 6.76 -10.04 -31.17
N ASN A 650 5.81 -9.44 -31.88
CA ASN A 650 5.99 -8.12 -32.50
C ASN A 650 4.74 -7.27 -32.39
N TRP A 651 4.90 -5.95 -32.51
CA TRP A 651 3.84 -5.00 -32.68
C TRP A 651 3.41 -4.97 -34.15
N ILE A 652 2.16 -5.33 -34.42
CA ILE A 652 1.61 -5.43 -35.77
C ILE A 652 0.61 -4.31 -36.02
N ARG A 653 0.83 -3.53 -37.06
CA ARG A 653 -0.07 -2.46 -37.45
C ARG A 653 -1.48 -2.94 -37.71
N VAL A 654 -2.45 -2.32 -37.07
CA VAL A 654 -3.90 -2.58 -37.20
C VAL A 654 -4.55 -1.53 -38.11
N ALA A 655 -4.37 -0.23 -37.78
CA ALA A 655 -5.07 0.85 -38.46
C ALA A 655 -4.37 2.20 -38.29
N LEU A 656 -4.86 3.20 -39.01
CA LEU A 656 -4.67 4.62 -38.69
C LEU A 656 -5.94 5.15 -38.08
N VAL A 657 -5.80 5.80 -36.92
CA VAL A 657 -6.92 6.38 -36.15
C VAL A 657 -6.83 7.91 -36.13
N ASP A 658 -7.98 8.57 -35.96
CA ASP A 658 -8.05 10.02 -35.96
C ASP A 658 -7.36 10.63 -34.75
N MET A 659 -6.53 11.63 -35.01
CA MET A 659 -5.74 12.38 -34.04
C MET A 659 -5.78 13.86 -34.33
N LYS A 660 -5.77 14.69 -33.30
CA LYS A 660 -5.53 16.14 -33.44
C LYS A 660 -4.50 16.58 -32.40
N VAL A 661 -3.58 17.42 -32.84
CA VAL A 661 -2.62 18.15 -32.00
C VAL A 661 -2.83 19.63 -32.17
N GLU A 662 -2.83 20.38 -31.09
CA GLU A 662 -2.91 21.84 -31.11
C GLU A 662 -2.18 22.38 -29.87
N ASP A 663 -1.05 23.05 -30.13
CA ASP A 663 -0.17 23.59 -29.11
C ASP A 663 0.33 22.48 -28.13
N ASN A 664 -0.08 22.54 -26.90
CA ASN A 664 0.30 21.56 -25.84
C ASN A 664 -0.75 20.45 -25.65
N LYS A 665 -1.67 20.24 -26.56
CA LYS A 665 -2.78 19.29 -26.42
C LYS A 665 -2.83 18.30 -27.56
N LEU A 666 -3.12 17.05 -27.20
CA LEU A 666 -3.34 15.96 -28.14
C LEU A 666 -4.63 15.22 -27.78
N MET A 667 -5.44 14.87 -28.77
CA MET A 667 -6.58 13.98 -28.61
C MET A 667 -6.63 12.92 -29.70
N LEU A 668 -7.13 11.73 -29.32
CA LEU A 668 -7.23 10.53 -30.15
C LEU A 668 -8.66 9.99 -30.12
N SER A 669 -9.11 9.37 -31.22
CA SER A 669 -10.34 8.58 -31.29
C SER A 669 -10.03 7.16 -31.74
N VAL A 670 -10.20 6.19 -30.87
CA VAL A 670 -9.93 4.78 -31.18
C VAL A 670 -11.26 4.03 -31.28
N PRO A 671 -11.62 3.54 -32.49
CA PRO A 671 -12.82 2.72 -32.65
C PRO A 671 -12.79 1.48 -31.77
N ARG A 672 -13.85 1.27 -31.01
CA ARG A 672 -13.97 0.13 -30.07
C ARG A 672 -13.81 -1.23 -30.76
N THR A 673 -14.25 -1.32 -32.00
CA THR A 673 -14.11 -2.52 -32.85
C THR A 673 -12.65 -2.88 -33.13
N LEU A 674 -11.74 -1.89 -33.18
CA LEU A 674 -10.30 -2.13 -33.37
C LEU A 674 -9.63 -2.63 -32.11
N LEU A 675 -10.20 -2.29 -30.94
CA LEU A 675 -9.76 -2.80 -29.63
C LEU A 675 -10.53 -4.08 -29.20
N GLU A 676 -11.40 -4.59 -30.06
CA GLU A 676 -12.28 -5.75 -29.76
C GLU A 676 -13.23 -5.51 -28.56
N LEU A 677 -13.58 -4.25 -28.28
CA LEU A 677 -14.45 -3.79 -27.19
C LEU A 677 -15.83 -3.36 -27.71
N GLU A 678 -16.51 -4.21 -28.46
CA GLU A 678 -17.82 -3.87 -29.01
C GLU A 678 -18.84 -3.51 -27.93
N TYR A 679 -19.53 -2.38 -28.11
CA TYR A 679 -20.54 -1.89 -27.18
C TYR A 679 -21.65 -2.91 -26.95
N GLY A 680 -22.05 -3.09 -25.70
CA GLY A 680 -23.10 -4.04 -25.30
C GLY A 680 -22.70 -5.52 -25.38
N LYS A 681 -21.49 -5.85 -25.82
CA LYS A 681 -20.90 -7.20 -25.73
C LYS A 681 -19.93 -7.34 -24.55
N VAL A 682 -19.51 -6.23 -23.98
CA VAL A 682 -18.65 -6.15 -22.79
C VAL A 682 -19.53 -5.68 -21.64
N ASN A 683 -19.62 -6.46 -20.56
CA ASN A 683 -20.42 -6.07 -19.39
C ASN A 683 -19.82 -4.88 -18.62
N ALA A 684 -18.49 -4.75 -18.64
CA ALA A 684 -17.75 -3.65 -18.09
C ALA A 684 -16.50 -3.38 -18.93
N LEU A 685 -16.11 -2.12 -19.08
CA LEU A 685 -14.79 -1.77 -19.54
C LEU A 685 -13.78 -2.05 -18.41
N ASN A 686 -12.63 -2.56 -18.77
CA ASN A 686 -11.54 -2.81 -17.84
C ASN A 686 -10.21 -2.43 -18.50
N LEU A 687 -10.13 -1.17 -18.95
CA LEU A 687 -8.95 -0.66 -19.60
C LEU A 687 -7.91 -0.19 -18.57
N GLN A 688 -6.65 -0.47 -18.85
CA GLN A 688 -5.53 0.20 -18.23
C GLN A 688 -4.74 0.90 -19.34
N PHE A 689 -4.11 2.02 -19.01
CA PHE A 689 -3.35 2.75 -20.00
C PHE A 689 -2.16 3.50 -19.38
N LYS A 690 -1.20 3.79 -20.22
CA LYS A 690 -0.02 4.59 -19.93
C LYS A 690 0.31 5.48 -21.11
N TRP A 691 0.61 6.74 -20.85
CA TRP A 691 1.30 7.58 -21.80
C TRP A 691 2.81 7.52 -21.59
N ALA A 692 3.58 7.57 -22.67
CA ALA A 692 5.02 7.70 -22.59
C ALA A 692 5.55 8.52 -23.76
N ASP A 693 6.53 9.37 -23.51
CA ASP A 693 7.20 10.14 -24.56
C ASP A 693 8.70 9.93 -24.52
N ASN A 694 9.29 9.74 -25.69
CA ASN A 694 10.74 9.61 -25.89
C ASN A 694 11.42 8.54 -25.03
N TYR A 695 10.73 7.43 -24.75
CA TYR A 695 11.37 6.25 -24.18
C TYR A 695 12.39 5.67 -25.17
N GLN A 696 13.48 5.08 -24.69
CA GLN A 696 14.66 4.79 -25.50
C GLN A 696 14.79 3.33 -25.93
N THR A 697 14.13 2.41 -25.22
CA THR A 697 14.19 0.97 -25.52
C THR A 697 12.80 0.40 -25.69
N GLU A 698 12.57 -0.44 -26.71
CA GLU A 698 11.28 -1.07 -26.97
C GLU A 698 11.06 -2.39 -26.26
N ASP A 699 12.14 -3.05 -25.83
CA ASP A 699 12.08 -4.41 -25.29
C ASP A 699 12.15 -4.44 -23.76
N ASP A 700 12.33 -3.30 -23.12
CA ASP A 700 12.60 -3.20 -21.71
C ASP A 700 11.62 -2.26 -20.98
N ILE A 701 10.96 -2.78 -19.91
CA ILE A 701 10.05 -2.00 -19.07
C ILE A 701 10.80 -0.91 -18.29
N TRP A 702 12.11 -1.06 -18.07
CA TRP A 702 12.94 -0.11 -17.35
C TRP A 702 13.01 1.27 -18.01
N THR A 703 12.76 1.35 -19.32
CA THR A 703 12.69 2.61 -20.05
C THR A 703 11.65 3.58 -19.45
N PHE A 704 10.56 3.06 -18.81
CA PHE A 704 9.56 3.88 -18.13
C PHE A 704 10.01 4.39 -16.76
N TYR A 705 11.15 3.91 -16.25
CA TYR A 705 11.79 4.42 -15.04
C TYR A 705 12.93 5.39 -15.34
N GLU A 706 13.65 5.17 -16.44
CA GLU A 706 14.91 5.84 -16.71
C GLU A 706 14.79 6.93 -17.78
N ASP A 707 13.88 6.80 -18.78
CA ASP A 707 13.92 7.61 -19.99
C ASP A 707 12.63 8.40 -20.24
N GLY A 708 12.80 9.56 -20.95
CA GLY A 708 11.69 10.35 -21.44
C GLY A 708 10.74 10.82 -20.34
N ASP A 709 9.45 10.66 -20.62
CA ASP A 709 8.35 10.84 -19.68
C ASP A 709 7.43 9.62 -19.69
N ALA A 710 6.88 9.21 -18.55
CA ALA A 710 5.98 8.08 -18.42
C ALA A 710 4.88 8.35 -17.37
N ALA A 711 3.66 8.49 -17.82
CA ALA A 711 2.47 8.79 -17.06
C ALA A 711 1.48 7.58 -17.04
N PRO A 712 1.33 6.87 -15.90
CA PRO A 712 2.02 7.03 -14.63
C PRO A 712 3.43 6.46 -14.68
N TYR A 713 4.24 6.84 -13.69
CA TYR A 713 5.65 6.46 -13.60
C TYR A 713 5.89 4.95 -13.49
N GLY A 714 6.96 4.49 -14.12
CA GLY A 714 7.45 3.10 -14.01
C GLY A 714 6.44 2.06 -14.53
N ARG A 715 6.22 0.99 -13.78
CA ARG A 715 5.36 -0.15 -14.15
C ARG A 715 3.86 0.07 -13.91
N LEU A 716 3.49 1.16 -13.25
CA LEU A 716 2.11 1.44 -12.90
C LEU A 716 1.27 1.90 -14.10
N ASN A 717 -0.05 1.72 -14.05
CA ASN A 717 -0.99 2.12 -15.11
C ASN A 717 -2.20 2.83 -14.51
N TYR A 718 -2.72 3.82 -15.23
CA TYR A 718 -4.05 4.38 -14.95
C TYR A 718 -5.13 3.37 -15.30
N VAL A 719 -6.26 3.45 -14.57
CA VAL A 719 -7.37 2.51 -14.72
C VAL A 719 -8.62 3.24 -15.20
N PHE A 720 -9.14 2.84 -16.35
CA PHE A 720 -10.43 3.24 -16.88
C PHE A 720 -11.36 2.02 -16.86
N SER A 721 -12.02 1.79 -15.73
CA SER A 721 -12.81 0.58 -15.48
C SER A 721 -14.17 0.91 -14.88
N GLY A 722 -15.23 0.35 -15.45
CA GLY A 722 -16.59 0.55 -14.96
C GLY A 722 -17.63 -0.05 -15.89
N ALA A 723 -18.90 0.04 -15.50
CA ALA A 723 -20.01 -0.46 -16.32
C ALA A 723 -19.97 0.20 -17.70
N ASP A 724 -19.93 -0.63 -18.75
CA ASP A 724 -19.91 -0.14 -20.14
C ASP A 724 -21.29 0.36 -20.58
N GLU A 725 -22.34 -0.22 -20.03
CA GLU A 725 -23.69 0.29 -20.20
C GLU A 725 -23.92 1.45 -19.23
N THR A 726 -24.39 2.58 -19.74
CA THR A 726 -25.07 3.53 -18.87
C THR A 726 -26.09 2.73 -18.09
N SER A 727 -26.22 2.94 -16.80
CA SER A 727 -27.39 2.52 -16.04
C SER A 727 -28.60 3.20 -16.70
N VAL A 728 -29.13 2.58 -17.76
CA VAL A 728 -30.37 3.04 -18.32
C VAL A 728 -31.35 2.90 -17.18
N ASN A 729 -31.92 4.01 -16.75
CA ASN A 729 -32.99 3.96 -15.79
C ASN A 729 -34.14 3.19 -16.46
N TYR A 730 -34.26 1.92 -16.17
CA TYR A 730 -35.29 1.04 -16.71
C TYR A 730 -36.62 1.19 -15.96
N ASP A 731 -36.69 2.04 -14.93
CA ASP A 731 -37.94 2.38 -14.22
C ASP A 731 -38.78 3.34 -15.07
N LEU A 732 -39.41 2.78 -16.07
CA LEU A 732 -40.22 3.48 -17.04
C LEU A 732 -41.56 3.98 -16.48
N ASN A 733 -42.01 3.37 -15.39
CA ASN A 733 -43.23 3.76 -14.73
C ASN A 733 -43.00 4.71 -13.54
N GLY A 734 -41.75 4.95 -13.10
CA GLY A 734 -41.39 5.89 -12.03
C GLY A 734 -41.76 5.42 -10.63
N ASP A 735 -41.91 4.10 -10.40
CA ASP A 735 -42.28 3.58 -9.08
C ASP A 735 -41.08 3.21 -8.20
N GLY A 736 -39.86 3.48 -8.66
CA GLY A 736 -38.60 3.21 -7.96
C GLY A 736 -38.16 1.73 -8.00
N LYS A 737 -38.78 0.90 -8.84
CA LYS A 737 -38.50 -0.52 -8.94
C LYS A 737 -38.45 -0.98 -10.39
N LEU A 738 -37.37 -1.67 -10.75
CA LEU A 738 -37.31 -2.36 -12.03
C LEU A 738 -38.05 -3.71 -11.95
N ASN A 739 -39.13 -3.86 -12.73
CA ASN A 739 -39.92 -5.08 -12.74
C ASN A 739 -40.79 -5.18 -14.02
N SER A 740 -41.65 -6.22 -14.10
CA SER A 740 -42.52 -6.46 -15.26
C SER A 740 -43.50 -5.30 -15.58
N LYS A 741 -43.73 -4.35 -14.65
CA LYS A 741 -44.60 -3.17 -14.94
C LYS A 741 -43.89 -2.19 -15.88
N ASP A 742 -42.56 -2.10 -15.83
CA ASP A 742 -41.76 -1.27 -16.73
C ASP A 742 -41.80 -1.83 -18.14
N LEU A 743 -41.72 -3.15 -18.26
CA LEU A 743 -41.88 -3.83 -19.53
C LEU A 743 -43.25 -3.56 -20.13
N VAL A 744 -44.30 -3.65 -19.32
CA VAL A 744 -45.68 -3.30 -19.75
C VAL A 744 -45.78 -1.83 -20.15
N ARG A 745 -45.09 -0.95 -19.45
CA ARG A 745 -45.05 0.50 -19.78
C ARG A 745 -44.41 0.76 -21.13
N LEU A 746 -43.27 0.11 -21.42
CA LEU A 746 -42.58 0.15 -22.71
C LEU A 746 -43.46 -0.38 -23.86
N MET A 747 -44.08 -1.55 -23.64
CA MET A 747 -44.99 -2.14 -24.63
C MET A 747 -46.15 -1.20 -24.98
N LYS A 748 -46.74 -0.53 -23.98
CA LYS A 748 -47.82 0.46 -24.19
C LYS A 748 -47.31 1.68 -24.95
N TYR A 749 -46.13 2.19 -24.59
CA TYR A 749 -45.49 3.32 -25.26
C TYR A 749 -45.26 3.04 -26.76
N ILE A 750 -44.66 1.90 -27.07
CA ILE A 750 -44.44 1.48 -28.46
C ILE A 750 -45.76 1.28 -29.20
N SER A 751 -46.77 0.62 -28.57
CA SER A 751 -48.08 0.36 -29.19
C SER A 751 -48.85 1.63 -29.46
N ALA A 752 -48.64 2.71 -28.72
CA ALA A 752 -49.28 3.99 -28.88
C ALA A 752 -48.46 4.99 -29.71
N ASP A 753 -47.32 4.54 -30.27
CA ASP A 753 -46.37 5.40 -30.96
C ASP A 753 -45.99 6.66 -30.09
N GLY A 754 -45.82 6.43 -28.80
CA GLY A 754 -45.51 7.45 -27.79
C GLY A 754 -46.71 8.32 -27.35
N ASN A 755 -47.86 8.26 -28.01
CA ASN A 755 -48.98 9.15 -27.78
C ASN A 755 -49.71 8.90 -26.44
N GLY A 756 -49.65 9.85 -25.52
CA GLY A 756 -50.38 9.80 -24.27
C GLY A 756 -49.83 8.82 -23.22
N ILE A 757 -48.67 8.24 -23.41
CA ILE A 757 -48.01 7.37 -22.46
C ILE A 757 -46.79 8.11 -21.88
N GLU A 758 -46.93 8.59 -20.64
CA GLU A 758 -45.83 9.20 -19.92
C GLU A 758 -44.84 8.12 -19.48
N VAL A 759 -43.55 8.40 -19.62
CA VAL A 759 -42.45 7.53 -19.18
C VAL A 759 -41.43 8.35 -18.36
N SER A 760 -40.86 7.73 -17.34
CA SER A 760 -39.91 8.36 -16.41
C SER A 760 -38.47 8.17 -16.83
N ALA A 761 -38.22 7.39 -17.89
CA ALA A 761 -36.87 7.06 -18.37
C ALA A 761 -36.87 6.94 -19.91
N SER A 762 -35.68 6.81 -20.52
CA SER A 762 -35.54 6.60 -21.96
C SER A 762 -36.23 5.30 -22.38
N THR A 763 -36.97 5.35 -23.50
CA THR A 763 -37.63 4.19 -24.12
C THR A 763 -36.75 3.49 -25.15
N ASP A 764 -35.70 4.14 -25.62
CA ASP A 764 -34.63 3.53 -26.41
C ASP A 764 -33.67 2.82 -25.46
N ILE A 765 -33.99 1.57 -25.16
CA ILE A 765 -33.30 0.74 -24.17
C ILE A 765 -32.02 0.17 -24.72
N ASN A 766 -31.93 0.00 -26.04
CA ASN A 766 -30.75 -0.58 -26.68
C ASN A 766 -29.79 0.47 -27.24
N GLY A 767 -30.14 1.77 -27.20
CA GLY A 767 -29.30 2.88 -27.62
C GLY A 767 -29.11 3.01 -29.15
N ASP A 768 -30.02 2.40 -29.98
CA ASP A 768 -29.90 2.46 -31.44
C ASP A 768 -30.59 3.70 -32.07
N GLY A 769 -31.11 4.60 -31.22
CA GLY A 769 -31.78 5.82 -31.62
C GLY A 769 -33.25 5.62 -32.04
N VAL A 770 -33.80 4.41 -31.96
CA VAL A 770 -35.17 4.10 -32.38
C VAL A 770 -35.88 3.21 -31.33
N THR A 771 -36.92 3.74 -30.71
CA THR A 771 -37.75 2.94 -29.78
C THR A 771 -38.66 1.95 -30.54
N ASN A 772 -38.40 0.65 -30.39
CA ASN A 772 -39.14 -0.41 -31.09
C ASN A 772 -39.11 -1.75 -30.29
N ALA A 773 -39.53 -2.84 -30.96
CA ALA A 773 -39.58 -4.15 -30.33
C ALA A 773 -38.22 -4.70 -29.84
N LYS A 774 -37.09 -4.19 -30.37
CA LYS A 774 -35.77 -4.60 -29.86
C LYS A 774 -35.54 -4.09 -28.42
N ASP A 775 -36.08 -2.95 -28.03
CA ASP A 775 -36.03 -2.39 -26.70
C ASP A 775 -36.81 -3.26 -25.72
N ILE A 776 -37.96 -3.78 -26.12
CA ILE A 776 -38.73 -4.78 -25.35
C ILE A 776 -37.87 -6.00 -25.05
N VAL A 777 -37.23 -6.54 -26.08
CA VAL A 777 -36.34 -7.71 -25.91
C VAL A 777 -35.18 -7.42 -25.00
N ARG A 778 -34.57 -6.22 -25.11
CA ARG A 778 -33.48 -5.80 -24.27
C ARG A 778 -33.90 -5.66 -22.80
N LEU A 779 -35.04 -5.03 -22.54
CA LEU A 779 -35.60 -4.90 -21.19
C LEU A 779 -36.00 -6.25 -20.57
N MET A 780 -36.59 -7.14 -21.38
CA MET A 780 -36.89 -8.52 -20.92
C MET A 780 -35.64 -9.26 -20.47
N LYS A 781 -34.53 -9.13 -21.21
CA LYS A 781 -33.26 -9.74 -20.84
C LYS A 781 -32.72 -9.20 -19.52
N HIS A 782 -32.75 -7.88 -19.33
CA HIS A 782 -32.36 -7.28 -18.06
C HIS A 782 -33.22 -7.72 -16.89
N LEU A 783 -34.51 -7.88 -17.07
CA LEU A 783 -35.39 -8.40 -16.02
C LEU A 783 -35.08 -9.86 -15.67
N ALA A 784 -34.69 -10.68 -16.66
CA ALA A 784 -34.30 -12.06 -16.45
C ALA A 784 -32.95 -12.23 -15.79
N ASP A 785 -32.01 -11.30 -16.06
CA ASP A 785 -30.64 -11.31 -15.47
C ASP A 785 -30.65 -10.74 -14.04
N ALA A 786 -31.72 -10.02 -13.62
CA ALA A 786 -31.88 -9.42 -12.30
C ALA A 786 -32.63 -10.33 -11.29
N GLU A 787 -33.23 -11.46 -11.72
CA GLU A 787 -33.76 -12.51 -10.85
C GLU A 787 -32.70 -13.58 -10.56
#